data_f213c5de33adc2ffb88ac2ef322912f7
#
_entry.id   f213c5de33adc2ffb88ac2ef322912f7
#
_cell.length_a   1.000
_cell.length_b   1.000
_cell.length_c   1.000
_cell.angle_alpha   90.00
_cell.angle_beta   90.00
_cell.angle_gamma   90.00
#
_symmetry.space_group_name_H-M   'P 1'
#
loop_
_entity.id
_entity.type
_entity.pdbx_description
1 polymer ?
#
loop_
_entity_poly.entity_id
_entity_poly.type
_entity_poly.pdbx_seq_one_letter_code
_entity_poly.pdbx_strand_id
1 'polypeptide(L)'
;ADLSCKLKLMGVDVASFGDAFADERDDRAQVVAFQDFTAGVYKKLIMDATGKRVLGGMLLGDASAYGTLAHYARTGEAIPGTPEGLLLGERGEGAGAHGIAALPDSAQVCSCNNVTKGAIVGAVRGGACELAELKGCTRAGTSCGGCVPQVVDLLDAELRAMGRSTRKRLCEHFDLTRREMFDVIRVRGLDSFEDLLREHGQGGQGCEICKPTAASIFASLQNEMILKKHDALQDTNDRFLANIQRRGLYSVVPRILGGEITPEGLIRLGEIAQRYGLYTKITGGQRVDMFGATLNKLPDIWQELVESGFESGHAYAKGLRTVKSCVGSTWCRYGMDDSVGLAIRIEERYRGIRAPHKLKSAVSGCVRECAEAQSKDFGVISTETGWNLYVCGNGGAKPRHADLLATDLDEATLIKYIDRFLMYYITTADRLTRTSVWVEKLEGGIDHVRDVVVNDSLGLGAELEAMAAHLVASYQCEWAAVVNDPEQRARFRHFANSDADDDSVFMIEQRGQRRVADWDPPAAPRKLRLPVLSLQDAVAAAPVAVPEDELVYFGEVASFPVEGGMSVKHGDVQLAIYHFTSRGEWYATQNMCPHQQDMVLARGLLGDVRGEPKVVCPMHKKSFSLLTGESLSGDEYQIMTFPVEVHDGRVFARVPAAASLADQLCAGHTGCDHAHAAE
;
A
#
# COMPACT_ATOMS: atom_id res chain seq x y z
N ALA A 1 32.57 -1.55 25.20
CA ALA A 1 31.60 -1.05 24.19
C ALA A 1 30.40 -1.97 24.24
N ASP A 2 29.20 -1.40 24.41
CA ASP A 2 27.95 -2.15 24.35
C ASP A 2 27.73 -2.61 22.89
N LEU A 3 27.88 -3.92 22.66
CA LEU A 3 27.70 -4.57 21.37
C LEU A 3 26.25 -5.07 21.17
N SER A 4 25.31 -4.51 21.90
CA SER A 4 23.90 -4.90 21.78
C SER A 4 23.37 -4.65 20.36
N CYS A 5 22.86 -5.69 19.73
CA CYS A 5 22.37 -5.69 18.36
C CYS A 5 21.10 -6.54 18.24
N LYS A 6 20.12 -6.04 17.49
CA LYS A 6 18.96 -6.82 17.04
C LYS A 6 18.86 -6.70 15.54
N LEU A 7 18.86 -7.82 14.85
CA LEU A 7 18.74 -7.86 13.39
C LEU A 7 17.84 -9.02 12.96
N LYS A 8 17.43 -9.00 11.74
CA LYS A 8 16.69 -10.10 11.11
C LYS A 8 17.54 -10.72 10.03
N LEU A 9 18.00 -11.95 10.27
CA LEU A 9 18.86 -12.68 9.36
C LEU A 9 18.04 -13.79 8.67
N MET A 10 17.92 -13.72 7.35
CA MET A 10 17.16 -14.70 6.54
C MET A 10 15.75 -15.02 7.07
N GLY A 11 15.08 -13.99 7.61
CA GLY A 11 13.73 -14.15 8.17
C GLY A 11 13.68 -14.52 9.65
N VAL A 12 14.80 -14.88 10.27
CA VAL A 12 14.91 -15.24 11.68
C VAL A 12 15.34 -14.02 12.51
N ASP A 13 14.64 -13.75 13.59
CA ASP A 13 15.07 -12.71 14.55
C ASP A 13 16.30 -13.17 15.31
N VAL A 14 17.35 -12.35 15.30
CA VAL A 14 18.60 -12.58 16.02
C VAL A 14 18.92 -11.35 16.85
N ALA A 15 19.22 -11.54 18.13
CA ALA A 15 19.63 -10.46 18.99
C ALA A 15 20.71 -10.90 19.97
N SER A 16 21.65 -9.99 20.26
CA SER A 16 22.59 -10.09 21.35
C SER A 16 22.59 -8.80 22.16
N PHE A 17 22.84 -8.90 23.45
CA PHE A 17 22.84 -7.74 24.35
C PHE A 17 23.84 -7.96 25.51
N GLY A 18 24.36 -6.84 26.00
CA GLY A 18 25.39 -6.88 27.07
C GLY A 18 26.59 -7.70 26.67
N ASP A 19 27.16 -8.43 27.62
CA ASP A 19 28.23 -9.38 27.40
C ASP A 19 27.68 -10.80 27.17
N ALA A 20 27.42 -11.15 25.93
CA ALA A 20 26.81 -12.42 25.53
C ALA A 20 27.74 -13.65 25.76
N PHE A 21 28.97 -13.43 26.20
CA PHE A 21 30.00 -14.46 26.50
C PHE A 21 30.59 -14.29 27.90
N ALA A 22 29.88 -13.65 28.82
CA ALA A 22 30.35 -13.45 30.20
C ALA A 22 30.55 -14.77 30.94
N ASP A 23 29.77 -15.80 30.62
CA ASP A 23 29.89 -17.16 31.15
C ASP A 23 31.22 -17.87 30.79
N GLU A 24 31.83 -17.48 29.68
CA GLU A 24 33.14 -18.01 29.28
C GLU A 24 34.30 -17.35 30.04
N ARG A 25 34.07 -16.22 30.73
CA ARG A 25 35.07 -15.41 31.41
C ARG A 25 34.95 -15.40 32.94
N ASP A 26 33.77 -15.73 33.47
CA ASP A 26 33.52 -15.85 34.91
C ASP A 26 32.74 -17.12 35.21
N ASP A 27 33.42 -18.15 35.74
CA ASP A 27 32.84 -19.44 36.11
C ASP A 27 31.73 -19.34 37.17
N ARG A 28 31.54 -18.18 37.80
CA ARG A 28 30.45 -17.92 38.76
C ARG A 28 29.19 -17.35 38.09
N ALA A 29 29.27 -16.99 36.80
CA ALA A 29 28.11 -16.53 36.08
C ALA A 29 27.08 -17.66 35.93
N GLN A 30 25.81 -17.32 36.17
CA GLN A 30 24.71 -18.28 36.03
C GLN A 30 24.12 -18.15 34.61
N VAL A 31 23.89 -19.29 33.96
CA VAL A 31 23.32 -19.33 32.62
C VAL A 31 21.94 -19.95 32.68
N VAL A 32 20.96 -19.22 32.13
CA VAL A 32 19.62 -19.75 31.87
C VAL A 32 19.42 -19.83 30.36
N ALA A 33 19.20 -21.02 29.85
CA ALA A 33 18.98 -21.25 28.44
C ALA A 33 17.65 -21.95 28.21
N PHE A 34 16.94 -21.53 27.14
CA PHE A 34 15.75 -22.16 26.65
C PHE A 34 15.93 -22.49 25.17
N GLN A 35 15.53 -23.69 24.80
CA GLN A 35 15.59 -24.13 23.41
C GLN A 35 14.30 -24.88 23.02
N ASP A 36 13.68 -24.45 21.93
CA ASP A 36 12.57 -25.12 21.29
C ASP A 36 12.95 -25.44 19.84
N PHE A 37 13.24 -26.70 19.58
CA PHE A 37 13.61 -27.16 18.25
C PHE A 37 12.46 -27.12 17.25
N THR A 38 11.22 -27.23 17.74
CA THR A 38 10.03 -27.21 16.89
C THR A 38 9.73 -25.81 16.39
N ALA A 39 9.81 -24.83 17.27
CA ALA A 39 9.61 -23.42 16.94
C ALA A 39 10.88 -22.74 16.38
N GLY A 40 12.03 -23.39 16.40
CA GLY A 40 13.31 -22.79 16.00
C GLY A 40 13.75 -21.65 16.91
N VAL A 41 13.46 -21.75 18.23
CA VAL A 41 13.75 -20.71 19.20
C VAL A 41 14.90 -21.14 20.11
N TYR A 42 15.91 -20.25 20.26
CA TYR A 42 16.95 -20.38 21.27
C TYR A 42 17.10 -19.04 22.01
N LYS A 43 17.12 -19.12 23.36
CA LYS A 43 17.30 -17.95 24.22
C LYS A 43 18.35 -18.30 25.28
N LYS A 44 19.36 -17.44 25.42
CA LYS A 44 20.42 -17.56 26.45
C LYS A 44 20.47 -16.26 27.23
N LEU A 45 20.36 -16.35 28.55
CA LEU A 45 20.51 -15.24 29.49
C LEU A 45 21.63 -15.54 30.44
N ILE A 46 22.57 -14.63 30.61
CA ILE A 46 23.72 -14.75 31.49
C ILE A 46 23.54 -13.77 32.65
N MET A 47 23.53 -14.30 33.84
CA MET A 47 23.36 -13.60 35.10
C MET A 47 24.66 -13.51 35.88
N ASP A 48 24.74 -12.54 36.77
CA ASP A 48 25.83 -12.49 37.74
C ASP A 48 25.78 -13.69 38.73
N ALA A 49 26.82 -13.85 39.56
CA ALA A 49 26.90 -14.91 40.56
C ALA A 49 25.75 -14.96 41.56
N THR A 50 25.01 -13.87 41.70
CA THR A 50 23.84 -13.77 42.60
C THR A 50 22.52 -14.16 41.92
N GLY A 51 22.52 -14.31 40.60
CA GLY A 51 21.31 -14.56 39.79
C GLY A 51 20.33 -13.37 39.72
N LYS A 52 20.80 -12.17 40.11
CA LYS A 52 19.92 -10.99 40.19
C LYS A 52 20.15 -9.93 39.13
N ARG A 53 21.33 -9.94 38.47
CA ARG A 53 21.67 -8.94 37.44
C ARG A 53 22.01 -9.61 36.14
N VAL A 54 21.48 -9.05 35.07
CA VAL A 54 21.76 -9.51 33.71
C VAL A 54 23.13 -8.99 33.28
N LEU A 55 24.01 -9.89 32.90
CA LEU A 55 25.31 -9.56 32.31
C LEU A 55 25.23 -9.47 30.81
N GLY A 56 24.45 -10.34 30.17
CA GLY A 56 24.24 -10.38 28.75
C GLY A 56 23.43 -11.57 28.29
N GLY A 57 23.33 -11.76 26.97
CA GLY A 57 22.64 -12.90 26.41
C GLY A 57 22.41 -12.81 24.91
N MET A 58 21.75 -13.83 24.39
CA MET A 58 21.38 -13.89 22.96
C MET A 58 20.02 -14.55 22.78
N LEU A 59 19.30 -14.09 21.74
CA LEU A 59 17.98 -14.55 21.36
C LEU A 59 18.00 -14.90 19.87
N LEU A 60 17.49 -16.07 19.53
CA LEU A 60 17.32 -16.55 18.16
C LEU A 60 15.89 -17.06 17.97
N GLY A 61 15.25 -16.71 16.86
CA GLY A 61 13.87 -17.10 16.54
C GLY A 61 12.82 -16.19 17.15
N ASP A 62 12.85 -15.98 18.47
CA ASP A 62 12.01 -15.02 19.18
C ASP A 62 12.86 -14.02 19.96
N ALA A 63 12.94 -12.80 19.47
CA ALA A 63 13.65 -11.69 20.11
C ALA A 63 12.66 -10.63 20.70
N SER A 64 11.47 -11.02 21.09
CA SER A 64 10.45 -10.12 21.66
C SER A 64 10.92 -9.48 22.98
N ALA A 65 11.60 -10.26 23.82
CA ALA A 65 12.15 -9.80 25.11
C ALA A 65 13.42 -8.93 25.02
N TYR A 66 13.98 -8.71 23.82
CA TYR A 66 15.26 -8.00 23.63
C TYR A 66 15.30 -6.65 24.35
N GLY A 67 14.28 -5.80 24.18
CA GLY A 67 14.26 -4.45 24.75
C GLY A 67 14.42 -4.45 26.28
N THR A 68 13.71 -5.34 26.93
CA THR A 68 13.71 -5.52 28.39
C THR A 68 15.05 -6.07 28.88
N LEU A 69 15.55 -7.12 28.24
CA LEU A 69 16.79 -7.77 28.62
C LEU A 69 18.02 -6.88 28.38
N ALA A 70 18.06 -6.17 27.25
CA ALA A 70 19.12 -5.20 26.94
C ALA A 70 19.12 -4.02 27.92
N HIS A 71 17.94 -3.60 28.41
CA HIS A 71 17.86 -2.57 29.45
C HIS A 71 18.52 -3.03 30.75
N TYR A 72 18.15 -4.19 31.27
CA TYR A 72 18.75 -4.73 32.49
C TYR A 72 20.28 -4.98 32.36
N ALA A 73 20.73 -5.48 31.21
CA ALA A 73 22.16 -5.67 30.95
C ALA A 73 22.94 -4.34 30.94
N ARG A 74 22.34 -3.26 30.45
CA ARG A 74 22.96 -1.94 30.35
C ARG A 74 22.96 -1.21 31.68
N THR A 75 21.83 -1.25 32.42
CA THR A 75 21.71 -0.51 33.69
C THR A 75 22.33 -1.24 34.85
N GLY A 76 22.48 -2.58 34.79
CA GLY A 76 22.90 -3.39 35.90
C GLY A 76 21.90 -3.44 37.05
N GLU A 77 20.68 -3.02 36.85
CA GLU A 77 19.60 -3.12 37.84
C GLU A 77 19.23 -4.56 38.11
N ALA A 78 18.79 -4.86 39.33
CA ALA A 78 18.29 -6.18 39.67
C ALA A 78 16.98 -6.49 38.97
N ILE A 79 16.83 -7.70 38.45
CA ILE A 79 15.58 -8.13 37.82
C ILE A 79 14.43 -8.24 38.84
N PRO A 80 13.18 -7.93 38.46
CA PRO A 80 12.07 -7.93 39.40
C PRO A 80 11.50 -9.32 39.73
N GLY A 81 11.95 -10.37 39.08
CA GLY A 81 11.46 -11.75 39.23
C GLY A 81 12.56 -12.79 39.05
N THR A 82 12.17 -13.92 38.46
CA THR A 82 13.14 -14.97 38.14
C THR A 82 13.69 -14.79 36.71
N PRO A 83 14.93 -15.22 36.45
CA PRO A 83 15.52 -15.19 35.10
C PRO A 83 14.68 -15.94 34.08
N GLU A 84 14.06 -17.05 34.44
CA GLU A 84 13.18 -17.87 33.62
C GLU A 84 11.93 -17.09 33.23
N GLY A 85 11.33 -16.35 34.18
CA GLY A 85 10.17 -15.52 33.93
C GLY A 85 10.44 -14.42 32.92
N LEU A 86 11.65 -13.84 32.90
CA LEU A 86 12.07 -12.86 31.89
C LEU A 86 12.24 -13.47 30.49
N LEU A 87 12.65 -14.73 30.38
CA LEU A 87 12.87 -15.41 29.11
C LEU A 87 11.57 -15.98 28.50
N LEU A 88 10.70 -16.54 29.35
CA LEU A 88 9.54 -17.32 28.92
C LEU A 88 8.20 -16.62 29.11
N GLY A 89 8.17 -15.55 29.90
CA GLY A 89 6.95 -14.97 30.43
C GLY A 89 6.38 -15.80 31.59
N GLU A 90 5.75 -15.19 32.58
CA GLU A 90 5.07 -15.91 33.67
C GLU A 90 3.81 -16.60 33.15
N ARG A 91 3.67 -17.90 33.45
CA ARG A 91 2.46 -18.68 33.25
C ARG A 91 1.73 -18.79 34.60
N GLY A 92 0.62 -18.02 34.79
CA GLY A 92 -0.22 -18.15 36.00
C GLY A 92 -1.25 -17.01 36.10
N GLU A 93 -2.36 -17.27 36.81
CA GLU A 93 -3.33 -16.26 37.21
C GLU A 93 -2.67 -15.27 38.18
N GLY A 94 -2.19 -14.16 37.66
CA GLY A 94 -1.42 -13.16 38.39
C GLY A 94 -0.28 -12.51 37.61
N ALA A 95 -0.16 -12.82 36.32
CA ALA A 95 0.82 -12.19 35.43
C ALA A 95 0.55 -10.69 35.28
N GLY A 96 0.90 -9.93 36.33
CA GLY A 96 0.95 -8.48 36.30
C GLY A 96 2.02 -8.03 35.33
N ALA A 97 1.60 -7.33 34.29
CA ALA A 97 2.33 -6.42 33.41
C ALA A 97 3.88 -6.55 33.40
N HIS A 98 4.43 -7.63 32.84
CA HIS A 98 5.86 -7.76 32.59
C HIS A 98 6.25 -7.34 31.15
N GLY A 99 5.36 -6.55 30.49
CA GLY A 99 5.62 -5.93 29.20
C GLY A 99 6.41 -4.63 29.34
N ILE A 100 6.64 -3.96 28.21
CA ILE A 100 7.30 -2.65 28.12
C ILE A 100 6.69 -1.60 29.07
N ALA A 101 5.43 -1.75 29.46
CA ALA A 101 4.73 -0.88 30.41
C ALA A 101 5.32 -0.96 31.84
N ALA A 102 5.96 -2.06 32.21
CA ALA A 102 6.60 -2.23 33.52
C ALA A 102 8.03 -1.66 33.60
N LEU A 103 8.65 -1.32 32.48
CA LEU A 103 9.97 -0.70 32.46
C LEU A 103 9.96 0.69 33.09
N PRO A 104 11.07 1.14 33.71
CA PRO A 104 11.18 2.51 34.20
C PRO A 104 11.06 3.54 33.06
N ASP A 105 10.66 4.75 33.39
CA ASP A 105 10.48 5.82 32.37
C ASP A 105 11.78 6.21 31.67
N SER A 106 12.93 5.91 32.29
CA SER A 106 14.26 6.07 31.70
C SER A 106 14.60 5.03 30.64
N ALA A 107 13.83 3.92 30.52
CA ALA A 107 14.11 2.85 29.57
C ALA A 107 14.01 3.35 28.13
N GLN A 108 15.04 3.07 27.33
CA GLN A 108 15.09 3.45 25.93
C GLN A 108 14.22 2.52 25.06
N VAL A 109 13.21 3.07 24.41
CA VAL A 109 12.29 2.36 23.51
C VAL A 109 12.73 2.46 22.06
N CYS A 110 13.16 3.63 21.62
CA CYS A 110 13.67 3.85 20.26
C CYS A 110 15.16 4.17 20.30
N SER A 111 16.00 3.22 19.92
CA SER A 111 17.45 3.40 19.92
C SER A 111 17.93 4.33 18.80
N CYS A 112 17.29 4.31 17.61
CA CYS A 112 17.68 5.14 16.47
C CYS A 112 17.53 6.64 16.74
N ASN A 113 16.48 7.02 17.50
CA ASN A 113 16.16 8.42 17.81
C ASN A 113 16.29 8.75 19.31
N ASN A 114 16.90 7.86 20.08
CA ASN A 114 17.17 8.03 21.52
C ASN A 114 15.91 8.40 22.35
N VAL A 115 14.76 7.74 22.07
CA VAL A 115 13.50 8.03 22.75
C VAL A 115 13.24 7.07 23.88
N THR A 116 13.00 7.61 25.09
CA THR A 116 12.71 6.83 26.28
C THR A 116 11.21 6.52 26.42
N LYS A 117 10.87 5.56 27.28
CA LYS A 117 9.48 5.27 27.67
C LYS A 117 8.78 6.52 28.23
N GLY A 118 9.45 7.25 29.14
CA GLY A 118 8.90 8.45 29.75
C GLY A 118 8.57 9.54 28.73
N ALA A 119 9.39 9.70 27.66
CA ALA A 119 9.09 10.64 26.58
C ALA A 119 7.80 10.23 25.81
N ILE A 120 7.62 8.94 25.54
CA ILE A 120 6.41 8.42 24.89
C ILE A 120 5.19 8.59 25.78
N VAL A 121 5.27 8.17 27.05
CA VAL A 121 4.21 8.29 28.04
C VAL A 121 3.83 9.76 28.26
N GLY A 122 4.83 10.65 28.36
CA GLY A 122 4.63 12.10 28.47
C GLY A 122 3.88 12.67 27.27
N ALA A 123 4.21 12.27 26.06
CA ALA A 123 3.50 12.69 24.85
C ALA A 123 2.04 12.19 24.82
N VAL A 124 1.78 10.93 25.24
CA VAL A 124 0.41 10.39 25.35
C VAL A 124 -0.41 11.18 26.39
N ARG A 125 0.16 11.45 27.56
CA ARG A 125 -0.49 12.25 28.61
C ARG A 125 -0.67 13.71 28.19
N GLY A 126 0.21 14.21 27.32
CA GLY A 126 0.12 15.52 26.69
C GLY A 126 -0.92 15.64 25.58
N GLY A 127 -1.62 14.53 25.25
CA GLY A 127 -2.72 14.53 24.30
C GLY A 127 -2.52 13.70 23.04
N ALA A 128 -1.33 13.14 22.79
CA ALA A 128 -1.12 12.28 21.64
C ALA A 128 -1.91 10.96 21.82
N CYS A 129 -2.90 10.74 20.98
CA CYS A 129 -3.78 9.57 21.03
C CYS A 129 -3.54 8.57 19.92
N GLU A 130 -2.66 8.89 18.96
CA GLU A 130 -2.37 8.07 17.79
C GLU A 130 -0.87 7.89 17.57
N LEU A 131 -0.52 6.77 16.91
CA LEU A 131 0.87 6.47 16.56
C LEU A 131 1.51 7.55 15.69
N ALA A 132 0.74 8.17 14.78
CA ALA A 132 1.22 9.25 13.93
C ALA A 132 1.61 10.49 14.74
N GLU A 133 0.78 10.87 15.71
CA GLU A 133 1.05 11.98 16.63
C GLU A 133 2.28 11.70 17.51
N LEU A 134 2.38 10.46 18.05
CA LEU A 134 3.56 10.06 18.80
C LEU A 134 4.84 10.11 17.98
N LYS A 135 4.80 9.69 16.72
CA LYS A 135 5.92 9.82 15.80
C LYS A 135 6.30 11.28 15.55
N GLY A 136 5.31 12.15 15.38
CA GLY A 136 5.52 13.60 15.22
C GLY A 136 6.16 14.24 16.44
N CYS A 137 5.63 13.96 17.65
CA CYS A 137 6.10 14.56 18.89
C CYS A 137 7.45 14.00 19.38
N THR A 138 7.67 12.67 19.22
CA THR A 138 8.80 11.98 19.84
C THR A 138 9.87 11.49 18.87
N ARG A 139 9.56 11.42 17.57
CA ARG A 139 10.36 10.77 16.52
C ARG A 139 10.54 9.25 16.71
N ALA A 140 9.87 8.61 17.69
CA ALA A 140 9.92 7.17 17.88
C ALA A 140 9.36 6.44 16.66
N GLY A 141 10.09 5.47 16.14
CA GLY A 141 9.66 4.66 15.00
C GLY A 141 9.71 5.34 13.62
N THR A 142 10.33 6.51 13.50
CA THR A 142 10.46 7.22 12.21
C THR A 142 11.63 6.76 11.36
N SER A 143 12.65 6.12 11.96
CA SER A 143 13.85 5.62 11.26
C SER A 143 13.70 4.15 10.85
N CYS A 144 14.19 3.18 11.62
CA CYS A 144 14.16 1.77 11.26
C CYS A 144 12.79 1.07 11.47
N GLY A 145 11.89 1.69 12.23
CA GLY A 145 10.56 1.15 12.54
C GLY A 145 10.54 -0.03 13.53
N GLY A 146 11.66 -0.54 13.98
CA GLY A 146 11.75 -1.73 14.84
C GLY A 146 11.10 -1.56 16.22
N CYS A 147 10.99 -0.33 16.72
CA CYS A 147 10.32 -0.03 18.00
C CYS A 147 8.81 0.20 17.88
N VAL A 148 8.24 0.26 16.68
CA VAL A 148 6.82 0.58 16.47
C VAL A 148 5.87 -0.32 17.25
N PRO A 149 6.03 -1.66 17.31
CA PRO A 149 5.17 -2.50 18.13
C PRO A 149 5.16 -2.08 19.61
N GLN A 150 6.33 -1.80 20.17
CA GLN A 150 6.49 -1.39 21.57
C GLN A 150 5.90 0.00 21.84
N VAL A 151 6.00 0.93 20.88
CA VAL A 151 5.38 2.26 20.97
C VAL A 151 3.86 2.12 20.96
N VAL A 152 3.29 1.23 20.15
CA VAL A 152 1.84 0.95 20.13
C VAL A 152 1.39 0.32 21.44
N ASP A 153 2.13 -0.64 21.98
CA ASP A 153 1.80 -1.27 23.27
C ASP A 153 1.78 -0.24 24.42
N LEU A 154 2.74 0.70 24.44
CA LEU A 154 2.77 1.80 25.42
C LEU A 154 1.60 2.77 25.24
N LEU A 155 1.30 3.15 24.00
CA LEU A 155 0.15 4.00 23.68
C LEU A 155 -1.14 3.37 24.19
N ASP A 156 -1.36 2.10 23.85
CA ASP A 156 -2.55 1.35 24.26
C ASP A 156 -2.66 1.22 25.78
N ALA A 157 -1.55 0.96 26.47
CA ALA A 157 -1.52 0.84 27.92
C ALA A 157 -1.84 2.17 28.62
N GLU A 158 -1.23 3.27 28.15
CA GLU A 158 -1.47 4.60 28.76
C GLU A 158 -2.87 5.13 28.47
N LEU A 159 -3.40 4.95 27.25
CA LEU A 159 -4.76 5.34 26.93
C LEU A 159 -5.80 4.58 27.80
N ARG A 160 -5.60 3.28 28.02
CA ARG A 160 -6.43 2.48 28.96
C ARG A 160 -6.31 3.00 30.39
N ALA A 161 -5.09 3.31 30.85
CA ALA A 161 -4.85 3.86 32.19
C ALA A 161 -5.55 5.23 32.40
N MET A 162 -5.71 6.01 31.31
CA MET A 162 -6.42 7.28 31.32
C MET A 162 -7.94 7.13 31.16
N GLY A 163 -8.47 5.90 31.15
CA GLY A 163 -9.90 5.61 30.92
C GLY A 163 -10.36 5.92 29.49
N ARG A 164 -9.44 6.13 28.56
CA ARG A 164 -9.74 6.34 27.14
C ARG A 164 -9.80 4.99 26.43
N SER A 165 -10.85 4.78 25.65
CA SER A 165 -10.96 3.58 24.82
C SER A 165 -9.92 3.64 23.71
N THR A 166 -9.14 2.55 23.55
CA THR A 166 -8.30 2.31 22.35
C THR A 166 -9.16 1.81 21.20
N ARG A 167 -10.35 2.39 21.00
CA ARG A 167 -11.22 1.99 19.90
C ARG A 167 -10.47 2.19 18.59
N LYS A 168 -10.25 1.10 17.87
CA LYS A 168 -9.65 1.15 16.53
C LYS A 168 -10.60 1.94 15.64
N ARG A 169 -10.21 3.13 15.25
CA ARG A 169 -10.92 3.94 14.27
C ARG A 169 -10.20 3.90 12.91
N LEU A 170 -10.95 4.09 11.86
CA LEU A 170 -10.42 4.07 10.51
C LEU A 170 -9.45 5.23 10.27
N CYS A 171 -9.88 6.46 10.62
CA CYS A 171 -9.12 7.70 10.51
C CYS A 171 -9.79 8.81 11.34
N GLU A 172 -9.28 10.04 11.29
CA GLU A 172 -9.89 11.20 11.98
C GLU A 172 -11.31 11.52 11.49
N HIS A 173 -11.66 11.19 10.24
CA HIS A 173 -12.98 11.46 9.68
C HIS A 173 -14.05 10.44 10.09
N PHE A 174 -13.66 9.25 10.54
CA PHE A 174 -14.61 8.19 10.94
C PHE A 174 -14.15 7.44 12.17
N ASP A 175 -14.97 7.51 13.23
CA ASP A 175 -14.79 6.71 14.44
C ASP A 175 -15.40 5.30 14.28
N LEU A 176 -15.16 4.70 13.13
CA LEU A 176 -15.59 3.37 12.73
C LEU A 176 -14.38 2.56 12.25
N THR A 177 -14.39 1.26 12.48
CA THR A 177 -13.53 0.31 11.79
C THR A 177 -14.06 0.10 10.35
N ARG A 178 -13.27 -0.52 9.47
CA ARG A 178 -13.76 -0.88 8.13
C ARG A 178 -14.98 -1.81 8.20
N ARG A 179 -14.99 -2.77 9.13
CA ARG A 179 -16.11 -3.69 9.32
C ARG A 179 -17.39 -2.94 9.71
N GLU A 180 -17.31 -2.08 10.73
CA GLU A 180 -18.46 -1.28 11.16
C GLU A 180 -18.95 -0.35 10.03
N MET A 181 -18.03 0.24 9.25
CA MET A 181 -18.38 1.04 8.08
C MET A 181 -19.10 0.20 7.01
N PHE A 182 -18.65 -1.03 6.78
CA PHE A 182 -19.31 -1.95 5.85
C PHE A 182 -20.74 -2.26 6.30
N ASP A 183 -20.92 -2.59 7.59
CA ASP A 183 -22.23 -2.90 8.16
C ASP A 183 -23.17 -1.68 8.11
N VAL A 184 -22.67 -0.48 8.41
CA VAL A 184 -23.44 0.77 8.32
C VAL A 184 -23.89 1.03 6.89
N ILE A 185 -22.99 0.99 5.91
CA ILE A 185 -23.32 1.20 4.50
C ILE A 185 -24.38 0.20 4.03
N ARG A 186 -24.20 -1.08 4.36
CA ARG A 186 -25.11 -2.16 3.97
C ARG A 186 -26.50 -2.01 4.60
N VAL A 187 -26.56 -1.81 5.93
CA VAL A 187 -27.83 -1.75 6.67
C VAL A 187 -28.62 -0.49 6.37
N ARG A 188 -27.92 0.66 6.21
CA ARG A 188 -28.56 1.94 5.92
C ARG A 188 -28.85 2.10 4.41
N GLY A 189 -28.28 1.24 3.54
CA GLY A 189 -28.43 1.35 2.10
C GLY A 189 -27.79 2.61 1.53
N LEU A 190 -26.66 3.06 2.11
CA LEU A 190 -25.96 4.26 1.65
C LEU A 190 -25.27 3.97 0.31
N ASP A 191 -25.36 4.91 -0.62
CA ASP A 191 -24.79 4.79 -1.96
C ASP A 191 -23.85 5.95 -2.34
N SER A 192 -23.63 6.91 -1.43
CA SER A 192 -22.71 8.02 -1.62
C SER A 192 -21.78 8.22 -0.42
N PHE A 193 -20.58 8.76 -0.69
CA PHE A 193 -19.62 9.09 0.35
C PHE A 193 -20.07 10.32 1.16
N GLU A 194 -20.73 11.25 0.50
CA GLU A 194 -21.30 12.46 1.12
C GLU A 194 -22.33 12.11 2.19
N ASP A 195 -23.24 11.17 1.89
CA ASP A 195 -24.22 10.69 2.86
C ASP A 195 -23.57 9.95 3.99
N LEU A 196 -22.61 9.08 3.70
CA LEU A 196 -21.83 8.36 4.69
C LEU A 196 -21.09 9.34 5.65
N LEU A 197 -20.45 10.37 5.09
CA LEU A 197 -19.72 11.38 5.86
C LEU A 197 -20.67 12.25 6.69
N ARG A 198 -21.82 12.65 6.12
CA ARG A 198 -22.81 13.45 6.82
C ARG A 198 -23.45 12.71 7.99
N GLU A 199 -23.78 11.42 7.83
CA GLU A 199 -24.49 10.64 8.85
C GLU A 199 -23.58 10.05 9.92
N HIS A 200 -22.36 9.66 9.55
CA HIS A 200 -21.45 8.89 10.41
C HIS A 200 -20.05 9.47 10.53
N GLY A 201 -19.77 10.59 9.82
CA GLY A 201 -18.46 11.25 9.86
C GLY A 201 -18.29 12.17 11.06
N GLN A 202 -17.03 12.52 11.30
CA GLN A 202 -16.61 13.50 12.32
C GLN A 202 -16.33 14.89 11.70
N GLY A 203 -16.74 15.10 10.44
CA GLY A 203 -16.48 16.32 9.64
C GLY A 203 -15.32 16.17 8.67
N GLY A 204 -14.95 17.30 8.02
CA GLY A 204 -13.93 17.34 6.96
C GLY A 204 -14.44 16.83 5.61
N GLN A 205 -13.51 16.56 4.67
CA GLN A 205 -13.81 16.11 3.30
C GLN A 205 -13.29 14.68 3.02
N GLY A 206 -12.79 14.01 4.06
CA GLY A 206 -12.21 12.68 3.94
C GLY A 206 -10.75 12.68 3.51
N CYS A 207 -10.13 11.52 3.58
CA CYS A 207 -8.68 11.34 3.33
C CYS A 207 -8.38 10.06 2.52
N GLU A 208 -7.09 9.86 2.22
CA GLU A 208 -6.56 8.69 1.52
C GLU A 208 -6.82 7.34 2.24
N ILE A 209 -7.37 7.39 3.44
CA ILE A 209 -7.76 6.20 4.20
C ILE A 209 -9.24 5.91 3.98
N CYS A 210 -10.14 6.84 4.33
CA CYS A 210 -11.59 6.60 4.28
C CYS A 210 -12.16 6.61 2.86
N LYS A 211 -11.73 7.51 1.98
CA LYS A 211 -12.22 7.58 0.59
C LYS A 211 -12.01 6.24 -0.14
N PRO A 212 -10.79 5.67 -0.28
CA PRO A 212 -10.62 4.37 -0.95
C PRO A 212 -11.21 3.19 -0.16
N THR A 213 -11.40 3.32 1.15
CA THR A 213 -12.07 2.28 1.95
C THR A 213 -13.56 2.24 1.65
N ALA A 214 -14.24 3.39 1.65
CA ALA A 214 -15.63 3.50 1.26
C ALA A 214 -15.85 3.05 -0.19
N ALA A 215 -15.00 3.50 -1.12
CA ALA A 215 -15.04 3.07 -2.51
C ALA A 215 -14.95 1.54 -2.66
N SER A 216 -14.03 0.90 -1.92
CA SER A 216 -13.91 -0.57 -1.91
C SER A 216 -15.16 -1.26 -1.35
N ILE A 217 -15.81 -0.67 -0.35
CA ILE A 217 -17.05 -1.21 0.23
C ILE A 217 -18.21 -1.05 -0.75
N PHE A 218 -18.41 0.13 -1.33
CA PHE A 218 -19.43 0.35 -2.35
C PHE A 218 -19.25 -0.62 -3.52
N ALA A 219 -18.02 -0.82 -3.98
CA ALA A 219 -17.71 -1.79 -5.02
C ALA A 219 -18.02 -3.23 -4.64
N SER A 220 -17.86 -3.60 -3.37
CA SER A 220 -18.20 -4.94 -2.86
C SER A 220 -19.71 -5.14 -2.72
N LEU A 221 -20.49 -4.06 -2.67
CA LEU A 221 -21.95 -4.07 -2.54
C LEU A 221 -22.67 -3.76 -3.86
N GLN A 222 -22.08 -2.88 -4.67
CA GLN A 222 -22.73 -2.27 -5.85
C GLN A 222 -21.69 -2.08 -6.96
N ASN A 223 -21.13 -3.15 -7.46
CA ASN A 223 -19.95 -3.19 -8.36
C ASN A 223 -20.03 -2.23 -9.57
N GLU A 224 -21.21 -2.05 -10.15
CA GLU A 224 -21.48 -1.21 -11.33
C GLU A 224 -21.22 0.30 -11.11
N MET A 225 -21.12 0.76 -9.86
CA MET A 225 -21.05 2.18 -9.52
C MET A 225 -19.63 2.76 -9.48
N ILE A 226 -18.58 1.94 -9.56
CA ILE A 226 -17.19 2.36 -9.37
C ILE A 226 -16.79 3.49 -10.31
N LEU A 227 -17.09 3.37 -11.60
CA LEU A 227 -16.62 4.31 -12.62
C LEU A 227 -17.40 5.63 -12.66
N LYS A 228 -18.68 5.62 -12.28
CA LYS A 228 -19.57 6.78 -12.46
C LYS A 228 -19.74 7.61 -11.20
N LYS A 229 -19.98 6.97 -10.05
CA LYS A 229 -20.28 7.66 -8.80
C LYS A 229 -19.07 7.80 -7.86
N HIS A 230 -18.12 6.87 -7.95
CA HIS A 230 -17.08 6.73 -6.93
C HIS A 230 -15.64 6.84 -7.45
N ASP A 231 -15.45 7.34 -8.66
CA ASP A 231 -14.12 7.47 -9.24
C ASP A 231 -13.21 8.43 -8.46
N ALA A 232 -13.76 9.52 -7.97
CA ALA A 232 -13.04 10.49 -7.14
C ALA A 232 -12.60 9.96 -5.76
N LEU A 233 -13.25 8.89 -5.29
CA LEU A 233 -12.90 8.23 -4.03
C LEU A 233 -11.78 7.19 -4.20
N GLN A 234 -11.55 6.74 -5.43
CA GLN A 234 -10.59 5.67 -5.73
C GLN A 234 -9.15 6.13 -5.50
N ASP A 235 -8.29 5.19 -5.11
CA ASP A 235 -6.86 5.45 -5.22
C ASP A 235 -6.45 5.53 -6.71
N THR A 236 -5.29 6.14 -6.97
CA THR A 236 -4.85 6.46 -8.33
C THR A 236 -4.87 5.26 -9.28
N ASN A 237 -4.53 4.06 -8.80
CA ASN A 237 -4.49 2.87 -9.64
C ASN A 237 -5.90 2.40 -10.05
N ASP A 238 -6.83 2.39 -9.11
CA ASP A 238 -8.23 2.06 -9.39
C ASP A 238 -8.90 3.15 -10.23
N ARG A 239 -8.59 4.43 -9.98
CA ARG A 239 -9.12 5.58 -10.74
C ARG A 239 -8.73 5.54 -12.22
N PHE A 240 -7.50 5.16 -12.53
CA PHE A 240 -6.98 5.08 -13.91
C PHE A 240 -6.91 3.65 -14.46
N LEU A 241 -7.51 2.69 -13.77
CA LEU A 241 -7.62 1.28 -14.20
C LEU A 241 -6.29 0.65 -14.66
N ALA A 242 -5.19 1.12 -14.08
CA ALA A 242 -3.82 0.69 -14.38
C ALA A 242 -2.88 0.98 -13.21
N ASN A 243 -1.81 0.20 -13.04
CA ASN A 243 -0.80 0.52 -12.03
C ASN A 243 0.09 1.65 -12.52
N ILE A 244 0.16 2.74 -11.75
CA ILE A 244 1.13 3.80 -11.97
C ILE A 244 2.54 3.28 -11.69
N GLN A 245 3.48 3.66 -12.54
CA GLN A 245 4.87 3.23 -12.54
C GLN A 245 5.79 4.43 -12.43
N ARG A 246 7.11 4.18 -12.32
CA ARG A 246 8.14 5.23 -12.33
C ARG A 246 7.93 6.16 -13.53
N ARG A 247 8.23 7.44 -13.34
CA ARG A 247 8.04 8.53 -14.33
C ARG A 247 6.57 8.74 -14.72
N GLY A 248 5.60 8.25 -13.92
CA GLY A 248 4.20 8.45 -14.20
C GLY A 248 3.63 7.63 -15.36
N LEU A 249 4.34 6.60 -15.80
CA LEU A 249 3.88 5.64 -16.79
C LEU A 249 2.90 4.64 -16.16
N TYR A 250 2.29 3.79 -16.98
CA TYR A 250 1.30 2.81 -16.55
C TYR A 250 1.58 1.42 -17.12
N SER A 251 1.15 0.39 -16.38
CA SER A 251 1.09 -0.98 -16.87
C SER A 251 -0.24 -1.27 -17.54
N VAL A 252 -0.21 -2.09 -18.58
CA VAL A 252 -1.39 -2.68 -19.20
C VAL A 252 -1.31 -4.19 -19.00
N VAL A 253 -2.30 -4.76 -18.34
CA VAL A 253 -2.29 -6.17 -17.95
C VAL A 253 -3.61 -6.81 -18.37
N PRO A 254 -3.68 -7.37 -19.58
CA PRO A 254 -4.86 -8.10 -20.05
C PRO A 254 -5.05 -9.39 -19.25
N ARG A 255 -6.29 -9.83 -19.15
CA ARG A 255 -6.64 -11.09 -18.51
C ARG A 255 -6.26 -12.25 -19.41
N ILE A 256 -5.60 -13.24 -18.84
CA ILE A 256 -5.29 -14.52 -19.45
C ILE A 256 -5.81 -15.59 -18.49
N LEU A 257 -7.03 -16.04 -18.76
CA LEU A 257 -7.76 -16.94 -17.87
C LEU A 257 -7.02 -18.25 -17.64
N GLY A 258 -6.78 -18.61 -16.38
CA GLY A 258 -6.06 -19.83 -16.03
C GLY A 258 -4.62 -19.91 -16.56
N GLY A 259 -4.11 -18.85 -17.17
CA GLY A 259 -2.81 -18.86 -17.87
C GLY A 259 -2.87 -19.47 -19.28
N GLU A 260 -4.04 -19.79 -19.80
CA GLU A 260 -4.22 -20.32 -21.16
C GLU A 260 -4.42 -19.20 -22.17
N ILE A 261 -3.67 -19.23 -23.27
CA ILE A 261 -3.75 -18.23 -24.35
C ILE A 261 -3.64 -18.94 -25.69
N THR A 262 -4.44 -18.50 -26.67
CA THR A 262 -4.35 -19.00 -28.03
C THR A 262 -3.15 -18.43 -28.77
N PRO A 263 -2.63 -19.09 -29.81
CA PRO A 263 -1.57 -18.53 -30.66
C PRO A 263 -1.94 -17.18 -31.23
N GLU A 264 -3.18 -16.99 -31.69
CA GLU A 264 -3.71 -15.73 -32.23
C GLU A 264 -3.71 -14.64 -31.18
N GLY A 265 -4.17 -14.94 -29.95
CA GLY A 265 -4.14 -14.01 -28.82
C GLY A 265 -2.71 -13.56 -28.49
N LEU A 266 -1.75 -14.49 -28.47
CA LEU A 266 -0.34 -14.18 -28.22
C LEU A 266 0.24 -13.28 -29.30
N ILE A 267 -0.09 -13.51 -30.58
CA ILE A 267 0.32 -12.65 -31.71
C ILE A 267 -0.25 -11.24 -31.52
N ARG A 268 -1.54 -11.11 -31.21
CA ARG A 268 -2.17 -9.81 -31.02
C ARG A 268 -1.55 -9.01 -29.86
N LEU A 269 -1.23 -9.65 -28.74
CA LEU A 269 -0.50 -8.98 -27.66
C LEU A 269 0.87 -8.44 -28.13
N GLY A 270 1.59 -9.23 -28.92
CA GLY A 270 2.87 -8.83 -29.50
C GLY A 270 2.74 -7.63 -30.45
N GLU A 271 1.76 -7.63 -31.35
CA GLU A 271 1.49 -6.54 -32.30
C GLU A 271 1.12 -5.24 -31.58
N ILE A 272 0.24 -5.30 -30.59
CA ILE A 272 -0.17 -4.15 -29.77
C ILE A 272 1.04 -3.60 -29.02
N ALA A 273 1.80 -4.47 -28.34
CA ALA A 273 3.00 -4.06 -27.63
C ALA A 273 4.04 -3.40 -28.54
N GLN A 274 4.24 -3.91 -29.76
CA GLN A 274 5.14 -3.33 -30.75
C GLN A 274 4.64 -1.95 -31.23
N ARG A 275 3.35 -1.81 -31.54
CA ARG A 275 2.73 -0.57 -32.01
C ARG A 275 2.87 0.58 -31.03
N TYR A 276 2.65 0.31 -29.74
CA TYR A 276 2.72 1.32 -28.68
C TYR A 276 4.09 1.38 -28.00
N GLY A 277 5.08 0.58 -28.46
CA GLY A 277 6.43 0.55 -27.90
C GLY A 277 6.48 0.12 -26.44
N LEU A 278 5.62 -0.82 -26.04
CA LEU A 278 5.54 -1.30 -24.68
C LEU A 278 6.58 -2.38 -24.38
N TYR A 279 7.11 -2.35 -23.16
CA TYR A 279 7.95 -3.42 -22.64
C TYR A 279 7.08 -4.60 -22.21
N THR A 280 7.36 -5.80 -22.69
CA THR A 280 6.59 -7.02 -22.38
C THR A 280 7.34 -7.94 -21.42
N LYS A 281 6.60 -8.58 -20.52
CA LYS A 281 7.14 -9.58 -19.60
C LYS A 281 6.10 -10.61 -19.22
N ILE A 282 6.44 -11.88 -19.29
CA ILE A 282 5.70 -12.96 -18.65
C ILE A 282 6.00 -12.88 -17.16
N THR A 283 4.96 -12.70 -16.36
CA THR A 283 5.07 -12.52 -14.90
C THR A 283 4.66 -13.78 -14.13
N GLY A 284 4.93 -13.83 -12.83
CA GLY A 284 4.59 -14.97 -11.98
C GLY A 284 3.08 -15.23 -11.83
N GLY A 285 2.22 -14.38 -12.41
CA GLY A 285 0.77 -14.56 -12.47
C GLY A 285 0.29 -15.35 -13.70
N GLN A 286 1.19 -15.95 -14.49
CA GLN A 286 0.88 -16.64 -15.74
C GLN A 286 0.16 -15.75 -16.76
N ARG A 287 0.64 -14.53 -16.92
CA ARG A 287 0.10 -13.55 -17.87
C ARG A 287 1.21 -12.72 -18.49
N VAL A 288 0.94 -12.08 -19.61
CA VAL A 288 1.83 -11.13 -20.27
C VAL A 288 1.47 -9.73 -19.75
N ASP A 289 2.37 -9.14 -18.97
CA ASP A 289 2.22 -7.76 -18.51
C ASP A 289 2.99 -6.84 -19.47
N MET A 290 2.36 -5.73 -19.86
CA MET A 290 2.95 -4.68 -20.73
C MET A 290 3.19 -3.43 -19.89
N PHE A 291 4.33 -2.76 -20.10
CA PHE A 291 4.78 -1.63 -19.28
C PHE A 291 5.17 -0.45 -20.15
N GLY A 292 5.06 0.77 -19.61
CA GLY A 292 5.53 1.98 -20.25
C GLY A 292 4.46 2.74 -21.04
N ALA A 293 3.18 2.43 -20.85
CA ALA A 293 2.09 3.20 -21.45
C ALA A 293 1.98 4.58 -20.81
N THR A 294 1.80 5.63 -21.63
CA THR A 294 1.40 6.95 -21.14
C THR A 294 -0.09 6.99 -20.87
N LEU A 295 -0.54 7.90 -19.99
CA LEU A 295 -1.94 7.99 -19.57
C LEU A 295 -2.88 8.13 -20.76
N ASN A 296 -2.58 9.03 -21.69
CA ASN A 296 -3.41 9.34 -22.86
C ASN A 296 -3.50 8.19 -23.88
N LYS A 297 -2.59 7.23 -23.86
CA LYS A 297 -2.63 6.06 -24.75
C LYS A 297 -3.36 4.87 -24.17
N LEU A 298 -3.68 4.88 -22.88
CA LEU A 298 -4.37 3.75 -22.24
C LEU A 298 -5.70 3.39 -22.91
N PRO A 299 -6.62 4.32 -23.20
CA PRO A 299 -7.88 3.97 -23.85
C PRO A 299 -7.71 3.40 -25.28
N ASP A 300 -6.71 3.87 -26.04
CA ASP A 300 -6.42 3.36 -27.39
C ASP A 300 -5.90 1.91 -27.31
N ILE A 301 -5.00 1.63 -26.38
CA ILE A 301 -4.45 0.29 -26.13
C ILE A 301 -5.58 -0.66 -25.69
N TRP A 302 -6.45 -0.22 -24.78
CA TRP A 302 -7.57 -1.01 -24.31
C TRP A 302 -8.60 -1.28 -25.39
N GLN A 303 -8.83 -0.34 -26.29
CA GLN A 303 -9.73 -0.53 -27.42
C GLN A 303 -9.25 -1.70 -28.29
N GLU A 304 -7.98 -1.72 -28.69
CA GLU A 304 -7.44 -2.82 -29.50
C GLU A 304 -7.44 -4.16 -28.75
N LEU A 305 -7.20 -4.15 -27.43
CA LEU A 305 -7.26 -5.35 -26.60
C LEU A 305 -8.71 -5.89 -26.51
N VAL A 306 -9.68 -5.03 -26.24
CA VAL A 306 -11.10 -5.39 -26.14
C VAL A 306 -11.63 -5.90 -27.48
N GLU A 307 -11.31 -5.24 -28.61
CA GLU A 307 -11.64 -5.70 -29.95
C GLU A 307 -11.01 -7.05 -30.31
N SER A 308 -9.89 -7.40 -29.66
CA SER A 308 -9.22 -8.69 -29.80
C SER A 308 -9.69 -9.74 -28.80
N GLY A 309 -10.75 -9.45 -28.03
CA GLY A 309 -11.35 -10.39 -27.07
C GLY A 309 -10.70 -10.40 -25.67
N PHE A 310 -9.76 -9.50 -25.39
CA PHE A 310 -9.19 -9.36 -24.05
C PHE A 310 -10.03 -8.43 -23.18
N GLU A 311 -9.92 -8.62 -21.87
CA GLU A 311 -10.50 -7.74 -20.86
C GLU A 311 -9.46 -7.34 -19.81
N SER A 312 -9.83 -6.44 -18.93
CA SER A 312 -8.98 -6.02 -17.81
C SER A 312 -8.60 -7.20 -16.92
N GLY A 313 -7.30 -7.38 -16.68
CA GLY A 313 -6.79 -8.35 -15.69
C GLY A 313 -6.86 -7.85 -14.25
N HIS A 314 -7.46 -6.68 -13.98
CA HIS A 314 -7.62 -6.06 -12.66
C HIS A 314 -6.33 -6.04 -11.82
N ALA A 315 -5.16 -5.95 -12.49
CA ALA A 315 -3.86 -5.99 -11.82
C ALA A 315 -3.62 -4.78 -10.90
N TYR A 316 -4.38 -3.72 -11.06
CA TYR A 316 -4.36 -2.48 -10.29
C TYR A 316 -5.24 -2.56 -9.02
N ALA A 317 -6.36 -3.31 -9.06
CA ALA A 317 -7.37 -3.32 -8.03
C ALA A 317 -7.01 -4.15 -6.78
N LYS A 318 -7.71 -3.89 -5.70
CA LYS A 318 -7.75 -4.74 -4.52
C LYS A 318 -8.86 -5.79 -4.70
N GLY A 319 -8.59 -6.83 -5.50
CA GLY A 319 -9.52 -7.88 -5.86
C GLY A 319 -8.80 -9.11 -6.39
N LEU A 320 -9.51 -9.99 -7.09
CA LEU A 320 -8.92 -11.17 -7.71
C LEU A 320 -7.96 -10.75 -8.83
N ARG A 321 -6.73 -11.25 -8.76
CA ARG A 321 -5.66 -10.96 -9.75
C ARG A 321 -5.69 -11.95 -10.89
N THR A 322 -5.39 -13.19 -10.60
CA THR A 322 -5.36 -14.32 -11.53
C THR A 322 -5.65 -15.58 -10.76
N VAL A 323 -6.12 -16.60 -11.45
CA VAL A 323 -6.16 -17.97 -10.98
C VAL A 323 -5.13 -18.77 -11.78
N LYS A 324 -4.00 -19.10 -11.17
CA LYS A 324 -2.97 -19.91 -11.83
C LYS A 324 -3.45 -21.33 -12.02
N SER A 325 -3.00 -21.99 -13.06
CA SER A 325 -3.21 -23.44 -13.25
C SER A 325 -1.89 -24.18 -13.50
N CYS A 326 -1.85 -25.45 -13.24
CA CYS A 326 -0.89 -26.33 -13.91
C CYS A 326 -1.50 -26.83 -15.23
N VAL A 327 -0.76 -27.62 -15.99
CA VAL A 327 -1.21 -28.07 -17.33
C VAL A 327 -2.35 -29.10 -17.31
N GLY A 328 -2.80 -29.56 -16.13
CA GLY A 328 -3.95 -30.44 -15.95
C GLY A 328 -3.77 -31.88 -16.45
N SER A 329 -4.85 -32.65 -16.33
CA SER A 329 -4.87 -34.05 -16.74
C SER A 329 -4.72 -34.27 -18.25
N THR A 330 -5.07 -33.25 -19.06
CA THR A 330 -4.93 -33.36 -20.53
C THR A 330 -3.48 -33.53 -20.97
N TRP A 331 -2.53 -32.86 -20.34
CA TRP A 331 -1.13 -32.81 -20.76
C TRP A 331 -0.15 -33.45 -19.77
N CYS A 332 -0.54 -33.59 -18.50
CA CYS A 332 0.31 -34.16 -17.47
C CYS A 332 -0.11 -35.58 -17.10
N ARG A 333 0.81 -36.52 -17.22
CA ARG A 333 0.57 -37.93 -16.82
C ARG A 333 0.22 -38.14 -15.35
N TYR A 334 0.46 -37.16 -14.50
CA TYR A 334 0.15 -37.18 -13.07
C TYR A 334 -1.10 -36.35 -12.74
N GLY A 335 -1.66 -35.66 -13.73
CA GLY A 335 -2.88 -34.88 -13.53
C GLY A 335 -4.06 -35.78 -13.20
N MET A 336 -4.74 -35.46 -12.10
CA MET A 336 -5.93 -36.20 -11.67
C MET A 336 -7.18 -35.65 -12.34
N ASP A 337 -7.22 -34.31 -12.52
CA ASP A 337 -8.38 -33.63 -13.08
C ASP A 337 -7.99 -32.39 -13.91
N ASP A 338 -8.95 -31.77 -14.57
CA ASP A 338 -8.79 -30.57 -15.43
C ASP A 338 -8.60 -29.30 -14.60
N SER A 339 -7.37 -29.06 -14.18
CA SER A 339 -7.01 -27.85 -13.43
C SER A 339 -7.08 -26.58 -14.26
N VAL A 340 -6.92 -26.65 -15.59
CA VAL A 340 -6.99 -25.48 -16.48
C VAL A 340 -8.44 -25.02 -16.60
N GLY A 341 -9.34 -25.92 -16.96
CA GLY A 341 -10.76 -25.59 -17.09
C GLY A 341 -11.38 -25.09 -15.78
N LEU A 342 -11.05 -25.72 -14.64
CA LEU A 342 -11.52 -25.24 -13.34
C LEU A 342 -10.95 -23.85 -13.00
N ALA A 343 -9.67 -23.61 -13.27
CA ALA A 343 -9.05 -22.29 -13.03
C ALA A 343 -9.73 -21.19 -13.87
N ILE A 344 -10.05 -21.49 -15.13
CA ILE A 344 -10.78 -20.58 -16.02
C ILE A 344 -12.15 -20.25 -15.42
N ARG A 345 -12.94 -21.26 -15.06
CA ARG A 345 -14.29 -21.06 -14.48
C ARG A 345 -14.26 -20.27 -13.17
N ILE A 346 -13.29 -20.53 -12.29
CA ILE A 346 -13.09 -19.76 -11.05
C ILE A 346 -12.72 -18.31 -11.36
N GLU A 347 -11.80 -18.08 -12.31
CA GLU A 347 -11.38 -16.73 -12.65
C GLU A 347 -12.50 -15.92 -13.32
N GLU A 348 -13.27 -16.53 -14.22
CA GLU A 348 -14.46 -15.93 -14.83
C GLU A 348 -15.52 -15.56 -13.80
N ARG A 349 -15.76 -16.43 -12.81
CA ARG A 349 -16.74 -16.18 -11.77
C ARG A 349 -16.38 -14.97 -10.90
N TYR A 350 -15.12 -14.85 -10.47
CA TYR A 350 -14.72 -13.85 -9.48
C TYR A 350 -13.96 -12.65 -10.07
N ARG A 351 -13.88 -12.55 -11.40
CA ARG A 351 -13.28 -11.38 -12.05
C ARG A 351 -14.01 -10.09 -11.65
N GLY A 352 -13.25 -9.02 -11.47
CA GLY A 352 -13.80 -7.72 -11.06
C GLY A 352 -14.20 -7.58 -9.60
N ILE A 353 -14.22 -8.65 -8.81
CA ILE A 353 -14.54 -8.58 -7.38
C ILE A 353 -13.58 -7.67 -6.64
N ARG A 354 -14.11 -6.79 -5.78
CA ARG A 354 -13.32 -5.91 -4.89
C ARG A 354 -13.27 -6.50 -3.48
N ALA A 355 -12.10 -6.40 -2.85
CA ALA A 355 -11.82 -6.99 -1.55
C ALA A 355 -10.98 -6.05 -0.70
N PRO A 356 -10.84 -6.26 0.63
CA PRO A 356 -9.96 -5.47 1.49
C PRO A 356 -8.50 -5.43 1.04
N HIS A 357 -8.04 -6.49 0.39
CA HIS A 357 -6.71 -6.60 -0.22
C HIS A 357 -6.78 -7.42 -1.52
N LYS A 358 -5.70 -7.38 -2.34
CA LYS A 358 -5.60 -8.23 -3.54
C LYS A 358 -5.71 -9.70 -3.16
N LEU A 359 -6.45 -10.46 -3.97
CA LEU A 359 -6.62 -11.90 -3.86
C LEU A 359 -5.81 -12.62 -4.94
N LYS A 360 -5.23 -13.73 -4.60
CA LYS A 360 -4.51 -14.63 -5.52
C LYS A 360 -5.03 -16.04 -5.31
N SER A 361 -5.18 -16.77 -6.40
CA SER A 361 -5.63 -18.17 -6.37
C SER A 361 -4.80 -19.04 -7.32
N ALA A 362 -4.92 -20.35 -7.14
CA ALA A 362 -4.33 -21.33 -8.04
C ALA A 362 -5.06 -22.67 -7.94
N VAL A 363 -5.04 -23.43 -9.05
CA VAL A 363 -5.58 -24.76 -9.16
C VAL A 363 -4.47 -25.72 -9.60
N SER A 364 -4.13 -26.68 -8.75
CA SER A 364 -3.18 -27.75 -9.04
C SER A 364 -3.95 -29.05 -9.37
N GLY A 365 -3.64 -29.65 -10.51
CA GLY A 365 -4.30 -30.88 -10.97
C GLY A 365 -3.84 -32.15 -10.23
N CYS A 366 -2.97 -32.05 -9.24
CA CYS A 366 -2.58 -33.14 -8.33
C CYS A 366 -1.77 -32.59 -7.14
N VAL A 367 -1.48 -33.47 -6.18
CA VAL A 367 -0.73 -33.15 -4.94
C VAL A 367 0.74 -32.74 -5.15
N ARG A 368 1.26 -32.76 -6.39
CA ARG A 368 2.60 -32.22 -6.72
C ARG A 368 2.65 -30.69 -6.70
N GLU A 369 1.51 -30.02 -6.67
CA GLU A 369 1.39 -28.60 -6.33
C GLU A 369 2.10 -27.63 -7.31
N CYS A 370 2.12 -27.96 -8.61
CA CYS A 370 2.85 -27.19 -9.61
C CYS A 370 2.30 -25.77 -9.81
N ALA A 371 1.04 -25.50 -9.46
CA ALA A 371 0.46 -24.16 -9.51
C ALA A 371 0.65 -23.35 -8.21
N GLU A 372 1.27 -23.92 -7.18
CA GLU A 372 1.54 -23.28 -5.88
C GLU A 372 0.25 -22.86 -5.14
N ALA A 373 -0.78 -23.73 -5.14
CA ALA A 373 -2.10 -23.44 -4.57
C ALA A 373 -2.04 -23.14 -3.06
N GLN A 374 -1.19 -23.87 -2.29
CA GLN A 374 -1.04 -23.64 -0.85
C GLN A 374 -0.32 -22.34 -0.47
N SER A 375 0.16 -21.56 -1.44
CA SER A 375 0.75 -20.24 -1.19
C SER A 375 -0.20 -19.10 -1.56
N LYS A 376 -1.48 -19.37 -1.76
CA LYS A 376 -2.48 -18.41 -2.25
C LYS A 376 -3.53 -18.10 -1.19
N ASP A 377 -4.29 -17.02 -1.42
CA ASP A 377 -5.38 -16.59 -0.55
C ASP A 377 -6.48 -17.67 -0.49
N PHE A 378 -6.72 -18.34 -1.62
CA PHE A 378 -7.38 -19.64 -1.70
C PHE A 378 -6.76 -20.47 -2.83
N GLY A 379 -6.69 -21.76 -2.65
CA GLY A 379 -6.07 -22.69 -3.58
C GLY A 379 -6.81 -24.02 -3.63
N VAL A 380 -6.75 -24.67 -4.78
CA VAL A 380 -7.47 -25.93 -5.05
C VAL A 380 -6.48 -26.96 -5.53
N ILE A 381 -6.58 -28.17 -4.98
CA ILE A 381 -5.72 -29.30 -5.38
C ILE A 381 -6.61 -30.50 -5.66
N SER A 382 -6.45 -31.11 -6.85
CA SER A 382 -7.16 -32.32 -7.20
C SER A 382 -6.56 -33.54 -6.51
N THR A 383 -7.45 -34.46 -6.11
CA THR A 383 -7.16 -35.78 -5.57
C THR A 383 -7.93 -36.84 -6.35
N GLU A 384 -7.81 -38.11 -5.99
CA GLU A 384 -8.55 -39.20 -6.61
C GLU A 384 -10.07 -39.14 -6.36
N THR A 385 -10.47 -38.45 -5.29
CA THR A 385 -11.85 -38.42 -4.79
C THR A 385 -12.56 -37.09 -5.05
N GLY A 386 -11.83 -36.05 -5.55
CA GLY A 386 -12.39 -34.75 -5.82
C GLY A 386 -11.39 -33.62 -5.58
N TRP A 387 -11.89 -32.47 -5.19
CA TRP A 387 -11.08 -31.25 -4.98
C TRP A 387 -10.91 -30.94 -3.50
N ASN A 388 -9.69 -30.62 -3.11
CA ASN A 388 -9.38 -30.09 -1.79
C ASN A 388 -9.26 -28.57 -1.85
N LEU A 389 -9.95 -27.88 -0.97
CA LEU A 389 -9.92 -26.42 -0.85
C LEU A 389 -9.01 -26.00 0.30
N TYR A 390 -8.00 -25.20 -0.02
CA TYR A 390 -7.06 -24.58 0.91
C TYR A 390 -7.29 -23.08 0.95
N VAL A 391 -7.21 -22.44 2.12
CA VAL A 391 -7.44 -21.01 2.27
C VAL A 391 -6.39 -20.33 3.15
N CYS A 392 -6.29 -19.00 3.05
CA CYS A 392 -5.45 -18.17 3.91
C CYS A 392 -3.94 -18.35 3.76
N GLY A 393 -3.47 -18.80 2.59
CA GLY A 393 -2.04 -18.87 2.28
C GLY A 393 -1.46 -17.51 1.86
N ASN A 394 -0.16 -17.40 1.92
CA ASN A 394 0.59 -16.22 1.46
C ASN A 394 2.01 -16.58 1.02
N GLY A 395 2.35 -16.32 -0.24
CA GLY A 395 3.72 -16.45 -0.77
C GLY A 395 4.50 -15.13 -0.78
N GLY A 396 4.15 -14.15 0.06
CA GLY A 396 4.81 -12.85 0.14
C GLY A 396 5.89 -12.76 1.22
N ALA A 397 6.18 -11.54 1.71
CA ALA A 397 7.23 -11.26 2.69
C ALA A 397 7.06 -11.99 4.05
N LYS A 398 5.84 -12.38 4.38
CA LYS A 398 5.53 -13.27 5.51
C LYS A 398 4.87 -14.51 4.93
N PRO A 399 5.63 -15.52 4.49
CA PRO A 399 5.08 -16.72 3.88
C PRO A 399 4.27 -17.50 4.91
N ARG A 400 3.15 -18.06 4.45
CA ARG A 400 2.28 -18.92 5.24
C ARG A 400 1.69 -19.95 4.31
N HIS A 401 1.74 -21.23 4.70
CA HIS A 401 0.97 -22.28 4.03
C HIS A 401 -0.53 -22.05 4.27
N ALA A 402 -1.32 -22.29 3.23
CA ALA A 402 -2.77 -22.27 3.35
C ALA A 402 -3.27 -23.44 4.19
N ASP A 403 -4.31 -23.21 4.98
CA ASP A 403 -4.97 -24.24 5.75
C ASP A 403 -5.96 -25.01 4.89
N LEU A 404 -6.05 -26.33 5.10
CA LEU A 404 -7.05 -27.17 4.49
C LEU A 404 -8.43 -26.83 5.08
N LEU A 405 -9.34 -26.35 4.25
CA LEU A 405 -10.70 -26.01 4.66
C LEU A 405 -11.66 -27.19 4.52
N ALA A 406 -11.64 -27.85 3.36
CA ALA A 406 -12.49 -29.00 3.06
C ALA A 406 -11.83 -29.92 2.02
N THR A 407 -12.22 -31.21 2.02
CA THR A 407 -11.69 -32.26 1.14
C THR A 407 -12.79 -32.88 0.31
N ASP A 408 -12.39 -33.57 -0.76
CA ASP A 408 -13.22 -34.47 -1.57
C ASP A 408 -14.47 -33.79 -2.15
N LEU A 409 -14.32 -32.53 -2.54
CA LEU A 409 -15.42 -31.69 -3.02
C LEU A 409 -15.69 -31.94 -4.50
N ASP A 410 -16.97 -32.03 -4.86
CA ASP A 410 -17.41 -31.80 -6.23
C ASP A 410 -17.30 -30.29 -6.56
N GLU A 411 -17.33 -29.96 -7.85
CA GLU A 411 -17.14 -28.58 -8.30
C GLU A 411 -18.21 -27.62 -7.76
N ALA A 412 -19.47 -28.05 -7.69
CA ALA A 412 -20.57 -27.20 -7.23
C ALA A 412 -20.39 -26.83 -5.74
N THR A 413 -20.03 -27.80 -4.92
CA THR A 413 -19.74 -27.61 -3.50
C THR A 413 -18.47 -26.78 -3.30
N LEU A 414 -17.43 -27.00 -4.11
CA LEU A 414 -16.21 -26.20 -4.11
C LEU A 414 -16.51 -24.70 -4.36
N ILE A 415 -17.24 -24.39 -5.42
CA ILE A 415 -17.63 -23.01 -5.75
C ILE A 415 -18.46 -22.39 -4.63
N LYS A 416 -19.42 -23.13 -4.09
CA LYS A 416 -20.23 -22.69 -2.94
C LYS A 416 -19.35 -22.30 -1.73
N TYR A 417 -18.34 -23.10 -1.40
CA TYR A 417 -17.45 -22.79 -0.28
C TYR A 417 -16.50 -21.63 -0.59
N ILE A 418 -16.07 -21.46 -1.84
CA ILE A 418 -15.29 -20.30 -2.25
C ILE A 418 -16.16 -19.03 -2.17
N ASP A 419 -17.42 -19.04 -2.62
CA ASP A 419 -18.38 -17.93 -2.49
C ASP A 419 -18.47 -17.49 -1.03
N ARG A 420 -18.78 -18.43 -0.11
CA ARG A 420 -18.91 -18.16 1.32
C ARG A 420 -17.62 -17.62 1.92
N PHE A 421 -16.48 -18.22 1.62
CA PHE A 421 -15.17 -17.81 2.12
C PHE A 421 -14.83 -16.37 1.69
N LEU A 422 -14.97 -16.07 0.41
CA LEU A 422 -14.65 -14.75 -0.13
C LEU A 422 -15.55 -13.68 0.46
N MET A 423 -16.86 -13.91 0.52
CA MET A 423 -17.81 -12.94 1.06
C MET A 423 -17.62 -12.76 2.56
N TYR A 424 -17.37 -13.83 3.32
CA TYR A 424 -17.09 -13.74 4.75
C TYR A 424 -15.81 -12.93 5.03
N TYR A 425 -14.75 -13.16 4.25
CA TYR A 425 -13.54 -12.35 4.33
C TYR A 425 -13.80 -10.88 3.95
N ILE A 426 -14.52 -10.62 2.87
CA ILE A 426 -14.81 -9.24 2.39
C ILE A 426 -15.61 -8.44 3.43
N THR A 427 -16.56 -9.07 4.11
CA THR A 427 -17.42 -8.41 5.10
C THR A 427 -16.72 -8.18 6.44
N THR A 428 -15.82 -9.08 6.85
CA THR A 428 -15.28 -9.09 8.22
C THR A 428 -13.84 -8.59 8.36
N ALA A 429 -13.06 -8.56 7.26
CA ALA A 429 -11.65 -8.17 7.33
C ALA A 429 -11.47 -6.64 7.42
N ASP A 430 -10.47 -6.22 8.17
CA ASP A 430 -10.03 -4.83 8.23
C ASP A 430 -9.39 -4.36 6.92
N ARG A 431 -9.26 -3.04 6.79
CA ARG A 431 -8.60 -2.40 5.65
C ARG A 431 -7.19 -2.93 5.43
N LEU A 432 -6.84 -3.23 4.16
CA LEU A 432 -5.53 -3.73 3.71
C LEU A 432 -5.05 -5.00 4.41
N THR A 433 -5.95 -5.77 5.02
CA THR A 433 -5.62 -7.02 5.69
C THR A 433 -5.72 -8.19 4.71
N ARG A 434 -4.61 -8.93 4.51
CA ARG A 434 -4.57 -10.18 3.74
C ARG A 434 -5.35 -11.29 4.45
N THR A 435 -5.85 -12.26 3.70
CA THR A 435 -6.53 -13.44 4.24
C THR A 435 -5.71 -14.17 5.31
N SER A 436 -4.39 -14.31 5.08
CA SER A 436 -3.47 -14.93 6.04
C SER A 436 -3.38 -14.18 7.38
N VAL A 437 -3.39 -12.84 7.35
CA VAL A 437 -3.34 -12.01 8.56
C VAL A 437 -4.73 -11.92 9.20
N TRP A 438 -5.79 -11.95 8.39
CA TRP A 438 -7.17 -11.94 8.87
C TRP A 438 -7.46 -13.18 9.70
N VAL A 439 -7.14 -14.38 9.21
CA VAL A 439 -7.40 -15.63 9.94
C VAL A 439 -6.58 -15.73 11.23
N GLU A 440 -5.35 -15.21 11.25
CA GLU A 440 -4.51 -15.16 12.47
C GLU A 440 -5.09 -14.25 13.58
N LYS A 441 -5.87 -13.24 13.18
CA LYS A 441 -6.54 -12.30 14.11
C LYS A 441 -7.95 -12.71 14.49
N LEU A 442 -8.51 -13.68 13.77
CA LEU A 442 -9.86 -14.15 14.00
C LEU A 442 -9.87 -15.09 15.20
N GLU A 443 -10.77 -14.85 16.14
CA GLU A 443 -10.99 -15.77 17.27
C GLU A 443 -11.43 -17.14 16.75
N GLY A 444 -10.76 -18.20 17.16
CA GLY A 444 -10.95 -19.55 16.64
C GLY A 444 -10.23 -19.83 15.30
N GLY A 445 -9.59 -18.82 14.67
CA GLY A 445 -8.75 -19.00 13.50
C GLY A 445 -9.43 -19.75 12.35
N ILE A 446 -8.74 -20.75 11.79
CA ILE A 446 -9.24 -21.53 10.66
C ILE A 446 -10.44 -22.40 11.03
N ASP A 447 -10.53 -22.88 12.26
CA ASP A 447 -11.66 -23.72 12.70
C ASP A 447 -12.95 -22.90 12.72
N HIS A 448 -12.89 -21.64 13.16
CA HIS A 448 -14.02 -20.73 13.02
C HIS A 448 -14.41 -20.48 11.56
N VAL A 449 -13.44 -20.28 10.67
CA VAL A 449 -13.71 -20.12 9.23
C VAL A 449 -14.38 -21.37 8.67
N ARG A 450 -13.93 -22.57 9.08
CA ARG A 450 -14.55 -23.83 8.68
C ARG A 450 -15.98 -23.95 9.19
N ASP A 451 -16.21 -23.60 10.43
CA ASP A 451 -17.57 -23.64 11.02
C ASP A 451 -18.54 -22.71 10.28
N VAL A 452 -18.10 -21.51 9.91
CA VAL A 452 -18.96 -20.57 9.17
C VAL A 452 -19.15 -21.00 7.72
N VAL A 453 -18.09 -21.38 7.02
CA VAL A 453 -18.13 -21.63 5.57
C VAL A 453 -18.71 -23.00 5.25
N VAL A 454 -18.26 -24.05 5.95
CA VAL A 454 -18.62 -25.44 5.68
C VAL A 454 -19.88 -25.84 6.46
N ASN A 455 -19.88 -25.59 7.78
CA ASN A 455 -20.94 -26.02 8.68
C ASN A 455 -22.10 -25.02 8.78
N ASP A 456 -21.94 -23.81 8.23
CA ASP A 456 -22.94 -22.72 8.29
C ASP A 456 -23.42 -22.41 9.72
N SER A 457 -22.51 -22.46 10.69
CA SER A 457 -22.82 -22.35 12.11
C SER A 457 -23.46 -21.02 12.52
N LEU A 458 -23.25 -19.96 11.71
CA LEU A 458 -23.86 -18.64 11.91
C LEU A 458 -25.15 -18.43 11.09
N GLY A 459 -25.54 -19.40 10.26
CA GLY A 459 -26.70 -19.29 9.36
C GLY A 459 -26.55 -18.22 8.28
N LEU A 460 -25.31 -17.85 7.90
CA LEU A 460 -25.00 -16.80 6.91
C LEU A 460 -24.83 -17.35 5.49
N GLY A 461 -24.79 -18.66 5.31
CA GLY A 461 -24.43 -19.29 4.04
C GLY A 461 -25.22 -18.77 2.85
N ALA A 462 -26.55 -18.72 2.97
CA ALA A 462 -27.43 -18.24 1.89
C ALA A 462 -27.21 -16.75 1.58
N GLU A 463 -26.96 -15.91 2.59
CA GLU A 463 -26.68 -14.50 2.41
C GLU A 463 -25.34 -14.28 1.68
N LEU A 464 -24.28 -14.99 2.11
CA LEU A 464 -22.96 -14.92 1.48
C LEU A 464 -22.99 -15.39 0.01
N GLU A 465 -23.72 -16.47 -0.28
CA GLU A 465 -23.92 -16.97 -1.65
C GLU A 465 -24.69 -15.95 -2.51
N ALA A 466 -25.71 -15.31 -1.96
CA ALA A 466 -26.47 -14.27 -2.67
C ALA A 466 -25.63 -13.04 -2.96
N MET A 467 -24.78 -12.61 -2.03
CA MET A 467 -23.82 -11.52 -2.25
C MET A 467 -22.82 -11.86 -3.37
N ALA A 468 -22.26 -13.08 -3.36
CA ALA A 468 -21.38 -13.54 -4.43
C ALA A 468 -22.09 -13.55 -5.78
N ALA A 469 -23.31 -14.09 -5.85
CA ALA A 469 -24.10 -14.13 -7.07
C ALA A 469 -24.41 -12.75 -7.61
N HIS A 470 -24.72 -11.77 -6.75
CA HIS A 470 -24.92 -10.36 -7.15
C HIS A 470 -23.67 -9.77 -7.81
N LEU A 471 -22.51 -9.95 -7.20
CA LEU A 471 -21.24 -9.42 -7.74
C LEU A 471 -20.88 -10.08 -9.08
N VAL A 472 -21.15 -11.39 -9.23
CA VAL A 472 -20.96 -12.12 -10.49
C VAL A 472 -21.89 -11.58 -11.58
N ALA A 473 -23.15 -11.37 -11.26
CA ALA A 473 -24.16 -10.90 -12.22
C ALA A 473 -23.96 -9.44 -12.64
N SER A 474 -23.38 -8.60 -11.75
CA SER A 474 -23.14 -7.17 -12.00
C SER A 474 -21.78 -6.86 -12.64
N TYR A 475 -20.98 -7.89 -12.96
CA TYR A 475 -19.65 -7.69 -13.56
C TYR A 475 -19.72 -7.00 -14.92
N GLN A 476 -18.87 -6.01 -15.10
CA GLN A 476 -18.60 -5.33 -16.37
C GLN A 476 -17.08 -5.14 -16.53
N CYS A 477 -16.58 -5.30 -17.76
CA CYS A 477 -15.20 -4.98 -18.06
C CYS A 477 -15.00 -3.45 -18.02
N GLU A 478 -14.23 -2.96 -17.09
CA GLU A 478 -14.00 -1.52 -16.89
C GLU A 478 -13.28 -0.89 -18.09
N TRP A 479 -12.38 -1.61 -18.78
CA TRP A 479 -11.76 -1.11 -20.00
C TRP A 479 -12.77 -0.93 -21.13
N ALA A 480 -13.65 -1.90 -21.32
CA ALA A 480 -14.73 -1.78 -22.32
C ALA A 480 -15.70 -0.62 -21.98
N ALA A 481 -16.00 -0.41 -20.70
CA ALA A 481 -16.82 0.70 -20.26
C ALA A 481 -16.19 2.06 -20.60
N VAL A 482 -14.88 2.23 -20.35
CA VAL A 482 -14.15 3.47 -20.71
C VAL A 482 -14.08 3.66 -22.23
N VAL A 483 -13.76 2.60 -22.99
CA VAL A 483 -13.62 2.66 -24.45
C VAL A 483 -14.92 3.09 -25.12
N ASN A 484 -16.07 2.63 -24.62
CA ASN A 484 -17.38 2.89 -25.19
C ASN A 484 -18.04 4.18 -24.69
N ASP A 485 -17.44 4.89 -23.74
CA ASP A 485 -17.99 6.12 -23.15
C ASP A 485 -17.01 7.30 -23.38
N PRO A 486 -17.33 8.27 -24.26
CA PRO A 486 -16.45 9.40 -24.55
C PRO A 486 -16.12 10.26 -23.33
N GLU A 487 -17.05 10.40 -22.36
CA GLU A 487 -16.82 11.17 -21.13
C GLU A 487 -15.78 10.47 -20.24
N GLN A 488 -15.91 9.15 -20.08
CA GLN A 488 -14.93 8.34 -19.34
C GLN A 488 -13.57 8.35 -20.03
N ARG A 489 -13.55 8.29 -21.38
CA ARG A 489 -12.31 8.35 -22.17
C ARG A 489 -11.59 9.69 -22.01
N ALA A 490 -12.31 10.80 -21.91
CA ALA A 490 -11.76 12.15 -21.74
C ALA A 490 -10.94 12.30 -20.45
N ARG A 491 -11.20 11.49 -19.42
CA ARG A 491 -10.46 11.46 -18.14
C ARG A 491 -8.99 11.07 -18.32
N PHE A 492 -8.64 10.42 -19.41
CA PHE A 492 -7.29 9.93 -19.70
C PHE A 492 -6.43 10.93 -20.47
N ARG A 493 -6.89 12.19 -20.67
CA ARG A 493 -6.01 13.25 -21.19
C ARG A 493 -4.84 13.48 -20.25
N HIS A 494 -3.67 13.77 -20.86
CA HIS A 494 -2.47 14.05 -20.05
C HIS A 494 -2.47 15.49 -19.53
N PHE A 495 -2.75 16.46 -20.41
CA PHE A 495 -2.83 17.87 -20.08
C PHE A 495 -4.22 18.45 -20.37
N ALA A 496 -4.69 19.37 -19.52
CA ALA A 496 -5.94 20.09 -19.76
C ALA A 496 -5.84 21.08 -20.93
N ASN A 497 -4.68 21.70 -21.11
CA ASN A 497 -4.43 22.77 -22.06
C ASN A 497 -3.55 22.37 -23.27
N SER A 498 -3.23 21.11 -23.45
CA SER A 498 -2.36 20.65 -24.53
C SER A 498 -2.68 19.21 -24.92
N ASP A 499 -2.61 18.91 -26.22
CA ASP A 499 -2.67 17.53 -26.73
C ASP A 499 -1.27 16.92 -26.97
N ALA A 500 -0.22 17.58 -26.52
CA ALA A 500 1.14 17.09 -26.61
C ALA A 500 1.36 15.83 -25.75
N ASP A 501 2.23 14.95 -26.19
CA ASP A 501 2.70 13.86 -25.34
C ASP A 501 3.60 14.40 -24.21
N ASP A 502 3.75 13.60 -23.14
CA ASP A 502 4.65 13.90 -22.03
C ASP A 502 6.12 13.68 -22.47
N ASP A 503 6.85 14.75 -22.59
CA ASP A 503 8.27 14.76 -22.99
C ASP A 503 9.24 14.65 -21.79
N SER A 504 8.71 14.61 -20.57
CA SER A 504 9.50 14.42 -19.35
C SER A 504 10.01 12.98 -19.17
N VAL A 505 9.51 12.03 -19.96
CA VAL A 505 9.85 10.61 -19.86
C VAL A 505 10.91 10.23 -20.89
N PHE A 506 12.11 9.93 -20.41
CA PHE A 506 13.20 9.48 -21.27
C PHE A 506 13.22 7.95 -21.38
N MET A 507 13.11 7.45 -22.61
CA MET A 507 13.11 6.01 -22.93
C MET A 507 14.42 5.58 -23.58
N ILE A 508 14.91 4.41 -23.17
CA ILE A 508 16.09 3.76 -23.79
C ILE A 508 15.72 2.37 -24.29
N GLU A 509 16.54 1.85 -25.19
CA GLU A 509 16.45 0.47 -25.63
C GLU A 509 17.38 -0.42 -24.80
N GLN A 510 16.86 -1.54 -24.32
CA GLN A 510 17.64 -2.56 -23.63
C GLN A 510 17.07 -3.95 -23.95
N ARG A 511 17.91 -4.86 -24.38
CA ARG A 511 17.52 -6.24 -24.77
C ARG A 511 16.42 -6.28 -25.83
N GLY A 512 16.48 -5.38 -26.82
CA GLY A 512 15.50 -5.29 -27.90
C GLY A 512 14.12 -4.77 -27.47
N GLN A 513 14.00 -4.14 -26.29
CA GLN A 513 12.76 -3.56 -25.80
C GLN A 513 12.97 -2.13 -25.28
N ARG A 514 11.97 -1.28 -25.44
CA ARG A 514 11.97 0.07 -24.86
C ARG A 514 11.66 -0.01 -23.38
N ARG A 515 12.42 0.71 -22.57
CA ARG A 515 12.15 0.90 -21.15
C ARG A 515 12.49 2.32 -20.71
N VAL A 516 11.95 2.74 -19.59
CA VAL A 516 12.32 4.03 -18.99
C VAL A 516 13.80 4.00 -18.57
N ALA A 517 14.52 5.09 -18.80
CA ALA A 517 15.90 5.24 -18.38
C ALA A 517 16.01 5.32 -16.84
N ASP A 518 17.10 4.82 -16.29
CA ASP A 518 17.39 4.92 -14.85
C ASP A 518 17.95 6.31 -14.47
N TRP A 519 18.31 7.12 -15.45
CA TRP A 519 18.83 8.48 -15.31
C TRP A 519 18.07 9.44 -16.22
N ASP A 520 18.12 10.71 -15.87
CA ASP A 520 17.66 11.75 -16.77
C ASP A 520 18.69 11.99 -17.89
N PRO A 521 18.27 12.38 -19.11
CA PRO A 521 19.21 12.77 -20.12
C PRO A 521 20.07 13.92 -19.58
N PRO A 522 21.37 13.96 -19.94
CA PRO A 522 22.18 15.12 -19.61
C PRO A 522 21.46 16.35 -20.17
N ALA A 523 21.26 17.35 -19.32
CA ALA A 523 20.66 18.60 -19.75
C ALA A 523 21.38 19.04 -21.03
N ALA A 524 20.61 19.32 -22.10
CA ALA A 524 21.20 19.83 -23.33
C ALA A 524 22.14 20.98 -22.94
N PRO A 525 23.39 21.01 -23.44
CA PRO A 525 24.32 22.04 -23.02
C PRO A 525 23.67 23.39 -23.30
N ARG A 526 23.21 24.06 -22.25
CA ARG A 526 22.76 25.44 -22.35
C ARG A 526 23.91 26.15 -23.04
N LYS A 527 23.65 26.75 -24.18
CA LYS A 527 24.59 27.72 -24.76
C LYS A 527 24.67 28.85 -23.72
N LEU A 528 25.60 28.71 -22.78
CA LEU A 528 25.95 29.75 -21.86
C LEU A 528 26.44 30.92 -22.72
N ARG A 529 25.55 31.83 -23.08
CA ARG A 529 25.96 33.15 -23.43
C ARG A 529 26.37 33.79 -22.10
N LEU A 530 27.62 33.58 -21.71
CA LEU A 530 28.21 34.40 -20.69
C LEU A 530 28.17 35.84 -21.27
N PRO A 531 27.44 36.76 -20.66
CA PRO A 531 27.60 38.14 -21.00
C PRO A 531 29.07 38.48 -20.69
N VAL A 532 29.79 38.95 -21.70
CA VAL A 532 31.12 39.55 -21.46
C VAL A 532 30.83 40.82 -20.72
N LEU A 533 30.71 40.75 -19.38
CA LEU A 533 30.61 41.92 -18.53
C LEU A 533 31.99 42.53 -18.45
N SER A 534 32.14 43.78 -18.93
CA SER A 534 33.30 44.57 -18.60
C SER A 534 33.28 44.90 -17.11
N LEU A 535 34.43 45.13 -16.47
CA LEU A 535 34.50 45.47 -15.07
C LEU A 535 33.68 46.74 -14.69
N GLN A 536 33.33 47.56 -15.69
CA GLN A 536 32.48 48.74 -15.54
C GLN A 536 30.97 48.38 -15.46
N ASP A 537 30.53 47.27 -16.09
CA ASP A 537 29.15 46.81 -16.05
C ASP A 537 28.80 46.07 -14.73
N ALA A 538 29.83 45.56 -14.02
CA ALA A 538 29.63 44.87 -12.72
C ALA A 538 29.28 45.83 -11.56
N VAL A 539 29.52 47.12 -11.71
CA VAL A 539 29.23 48.14 -10.66
C VAL A 539 27.84 48.73 -10.83
N ALA A 540 27.19 48.53 -11.96
CA ALA A 540 25.90 49.12 -12.31
C ALA A 540 24.76 48.08 -12.44
N ALA A 541 24.96 46.81 -11.98
CA ALA A 541 23.89 45.86 -11.94
C ALA A 541 22.84 46.29 -10.90
N ALA A 542 21.80 46.95 -11.41
CA ALA A 542 20.56 47.10 -10.67
C ALA A 542 20.09 45.69 -10.17
N PRO A 543 19.42 45.59 -9.02
CA PRO A 543 18.86 44.35 -8.57
C PRO A 543 18.04 43.77 -9.74
N VAL A 544 18.34 42.53 -10.15
CA VAL A 544 17.56 41.82 -11.16
C VAL A 544 16.13 41.84 -10.63
N ALA A 545 15.23 42.54 -11.34
CA ALA A 545 13.83 42.56 -11.00
C ALA A 545 13.38 41.10 -11.01
N VAL A 546 12.87 40.63 -9.88
CA VAL A 546 12.19 39.32 -9.83
C VAL A 546 11.06 39.45 -10.84
N PRO A 547 10.97 38.57 -11.86
CA PRO A 547 9.87 38.61 -12.82
C PRO A 547 8.55 38.62 -12.05
N GLU A 548 7.68 39.61 -12.32
CA GLU A 548 6.35 39.62 -11.75
C GLU A 548 5.61 38.32 -12.23
N ASP A 549 4.92 37.65 -11.31
CA ASP A 549 4.09 36.50 -11.65
C ASP A 549 3.04 36.90 -12.66
N GLU A 550 2.92 36.12 -13.73
CA GLU A 550 1.94 36.33 -14.79
C GLU A 550 0.65 35.56 -14.49
N LEU A 551 -0.49 36.15 -14.81
CA LEU A 551 -1.78 35.44 -14.78
C LEU A 551 -1.93 34.65 -16.09
N VAL A 552 -1.76 33.31 -16.03
CA VAL A 552 -1.75 32.45 -17.20
C VAL A 552 -3.03 31.63 -17.26
N TYR A 553 -3.65 31.59 -18.45
CA TYR A 553 -4.84 30.77 -18.74
C TYR A 553 -4.44 29.31 -18.92
N PHE A 554 -5.13 28.39 -18.22
CA PHE A 554 -4.84 26.95 -18.27
C PHE A 554 -5.99 26.09 -18.78
N GLY A 555 -7.17 26.64 -19.03
CA GLY A 555 -8.27 25.88 -19.64
C GLY A 555 -9.63 26.25 -19.07
N GLU A 556 -10.67 25.69 -19.66
CA GLU A 556 -12.04 25.83 -19.19
C GLU A 556 -12.26 24.96 -17.93
N VAL A 557 -13.13 25.38 -17.01
CA VAL A 557 -13.49 24.61 -15.81
C VAL A 557 -13.86 23.15 -16.14
N ALA A 558 -14.57 22.94 -17.25
CA ALA A 558 -14.99 21.62 -17.72
C ALA A 558 -13.81 20.70 -18.13
N SER A 559 -12.62 21.25 -18.33
CA SER A 559 -11.42 20.46 -18.65
C SER A 559 -10.77 19.82 -17.42
N PHE A 560 -11.21 20.18 -16.23
CA PHE A 560 -10.65 19.69 -14.97
C PHE A 560 -11.61 18.71 -14.27
N PRO A 561 -11.11 17.59 -13.76
CA PRO A 561 -11.96 16.60 -13.10
C PRO A 561 -12.53 17.13 -11.78
N VAL A 562 -13.76 16.76 -11.47
CA VAL A 562 -14.40 16.98 -10.18
C VAL A 562 -13.63 16.17 -9.11
N GLU A 563 -13.39 16.76 -7.92
CA GLU A 563 -12.65 16.11 -6.82
C GLU A 563 -11.30 15.52 -7.26
N GLY A 564 -10.57 16.25 -8.10
CA GLY A 564 -9.31 15.72 -8.66
C GLY A 564 -8.40 16.79 -9.23
N GLY A 565 -7.24 16.33 -9.68
CA GLY A 565 -6.23 17.17 -10.32
C GLY A 565 -6.00 16.79 -11.78
N MET A 566 -5.51 17.77 -12.55
CA MET A 566 -5.08 17.61 -13.94
C MET A 566 -3.77 18.34 -14.16
N SER A 567 -2.89 17.73 -14.97
CA SER A 567 -1.65 18.39 -15.38
C SER A 567 -1.93 19.47 -16.42
N VAL A 568 -1.15 20.54 -16.38
CA VAL A 568 -1.13 21.61 -17.40
C VAL A 568 0.29 21.90 -17.82
N LYS A 569 0.49 22.28 -19.08
CA LYS A 569 1.79 22.77 -19.59
C LYS A 569 1.92 24.28 -19.42
N HIS A 570 3.09 24.71 -18.92
CA HIS A 570 3.51 26.09 -18.91
C HIS A 570 4.93 26.17 -19.48
N GLY A 571 5.05 26.38 -20.79
CA GLY A 571 6.30 26.16 -21.52
C GLY A 571 6.74 24.70 -21.40
N ASP A 572 7.97 24.48 -20.90
CA ASP A 572 8.54 23.14 -20.68
C ASP A 572 8.26 22.60 -19.26
N VAL A 573 7.51 23.36 -18.43
CA VAL A 573 7.17 22.98 -17.05
C VAL A 573 5.79 22.36 -16.99
N GLN A 574 5.60 21.37 -16.11
CA GLN A 574 4.31 20.82 -15.78
C GLN A 574 3.84 21.31 -14.42
N LEU A 575 2.63 21.83 -14.37
CA LEU A 575 1.92 22.19 -13.14
C LEU A 575 0.74 21.23 -12.93
N ALA A 576 0.25 21.17 -11.70
CA ALA A 576 -0.93 20.45 -11.30
C ALA A 576 -2.00 21.45 -10.85
N ILE A 577 -3.17 21.41 -11.46
CA ILE A 577 -4.34 22.20 -11.04
C ILE A 577 -5.38 21.25 -10.48
N TYR A 578 -5.95 21.61 -9.33
CA TYR A 578 -6.91 20.78 -8.60
C TYR A 578 -8.24 21.51 -8.46
N HIS A 579 -9.32 20.78 -8.76
CA HIS A 579 -10.69 21.22 -8.56
C HIS A 579 -11.28 20.47 -7.36
N PHE A 580 -11.23 21.07 -6.18
CA PHE A 580 -11.71 20.50 -4.93
C PHE A 580 -13.18 20.93 -4.72
N THR A 581 -14.10 20.33 -5.48
CA THR A 581 -15.49 20.74 -5.57
C THR A 581 -16.27 20.66 -4.27
N SER A 582 -15.99 19.67 -3.42
CA SER A 582 -16.61 19.53 -2.10
C SER A 582 -16.25 20.69 -1.15
N ARG A 583 -15.19 21.45 -1.46
CA ARG A 583 -14.82 22.68 -0.75
C ARG A 583 -15.18 23.95 -1.53
N GLY A 584 -15.54 23.83 -2.82
CA GLY A 584 -15.72 24.96 -3.72
C GLY A 584 -14.42 25.71 -4.03
N GLU A 585 -13.27 25.05 -3.94
CA GLU A 585 -11.95 25.65 -3.97
C GLU A 585 -11.10 25.10 -5.12
N TRP A 586 -10.15 25.93 -5.59
CA TRP A 586 -9.19 25.59 -6.62
C TRP A 586 -7.77 25.80 -6.10
N TYR A 587 -6.87 24.90 -6.49
CA TYR A 587 -5.46 24.98 -6.10
C TYR A 587 -4.55 24.68 -7.28
N ALA A 588 -3.35 25.23 -7.26
CA ALA A 588 -2.30 24.88 -8.21
C ALA A 588 -0.98 24.63 -7.49
N THR A 589 -0.25 23.62 -7.94
CA THR A 589 1.09 23.29 -7.44
C THR A 589 2.01 22.90 -8.61
N GLN A 590 3.31 22.75 -8.34
CA GLN A 590 4.15 21.99 -9.24
C GLN A 590 3.58 20.56 -9.42
N ASN A 591 3.74 19.95 -10.60
CA ASN A 591 3.34 18.55 -10.83
C ASN A 591 4.40 17.55 -10.37
N MET A 592 5.63 18.01 -10.20
CA MET A 592 6.77 17.20 -9.79
C MET A 592 6.71 16.83 -8.31
N CYS A 593 6.72 15.54 -8.01
CA CYS A 593 6.89 15.03 -6.65
C CYS A 593 8.37 15.14 -6.24
N PRO A 594 8.70 15.82 -5.14
CA PRO A 594 10.11 16.10 -4.79
C PRO A 594 10.93 14.86 -4.41
N HIS A 595 10.28 13.72 -4.07
CA HIS A 595 10.99 12.51 -3.63
C HIS A 595 11.81 11.83 -4.74
N GLN A 596 11.29 11.75 -5.96
CA GLN A 596 11.98 11.11 -7.11
C GLN A 596 11.81 11.91 -8.40
N GLN A 597 11.34 13.15 -8.30
CA GLN A 597 11.16 14.07 -9.43
C GLN A 597 10.20 13.52 -10.52
N ASP A 598 9.25 12.66 -10.14
CA ASP A 598 8.22 12.17 -11.04
C ASP A 598 7.09 13.20 -11.20
N MET A 599 6.61 13.43 -12.43
CA MET A 599 5.51 14.36 -12.77
C MET A 599 4.15 13.70 -12.52
N VAL A 600 3.72 13.61 -11.25
CA VAL A 600 2.59 12.76 -10.85
C VAL A 600 1.61 13.39 -9.86
N LEU A 601 1.89 14.56 -9.28
CA LEU A 601 1.06 15.11 -8.22
C LEU A 601 -0.38 15.41 -8.66
N ALA A 602 -0.58 15.82 -9.90
CA ALA A 602 -1.92 16.02 -10.49
C ALA A 602 -2.80 14.77 -10.44
N ARG A 603 -2.21 13.58 -10.33
CA ARG A 603 -2.92 12.29 -10.27
C ARG A 603 -3.14 11.82 -8.84
N GLY A 604 -2.78 12.65 -7.85
CA GLY A 604 -2.93 12.38 -6.44
C GLY A 604 -4.39 12.41 -5.97
N LEU A 605 -4.65 11.77 -4.85
CA LEU A 605 -5.96 11.81 -4.19
C LEU A 605 -6.07 13.09 -3.36
N LEU A 606 -7.19 13.81 -3.53
CA LEU A 606 -7.53 14.96 -2.71
C LEU A 606 -8.20 14.54 -1.40
N GLY A 607 -7.93 15.29 -0.35
CA GLY A 607 -8.53 15.11 0.96
C GLY A 607 -8.12 16.24 1.88
N ASP A 608 -8.41 16.07 3.17
CA ASP A 608 -7.96 17.00 4.19
C ASP A 608 -7.35 16.29 5.40
N VAL A 609 -6.70 17.07 6.23
CA VAL A 609 -6.27 16.68 7.58
C VAL A 609 -6.54 17.86 8.51
N ARG A 610 -7.37 17.67 9.53
CA ARG A 610 -7.80 18.74 10.44
C ARG A 610 -8.35 19.98 9.70
N GLY A 611 -9.02 19.76 8.58
CA GLY A 611 -9.57 20.79 7.72
C GLY A 611 -8.57 21.45 6.75
N GLU A 612 -7.28 21.13 6.82
CA GLU A 612 -6.27 21.60 5.87
C GLU A 612 -6.31 20.78 4.59
N PRO A 613 -6.54 21.38 3.40
CA PRO A 613 -6.63 20.68 2.14
C PRO A 613 -5.27 20.12 1.72
N LYS A 614 -5.26 18.88 1.22
CA LYS A 614 -4.03 18.19 0.84
C LYS A 614 -4.17 17.39 -0.45
N VAL A 615 -3.02 17.15 -1.09
CA VAL A 615 -2.87 16.13 -2.12
C VAL A 615 -1.94 15.03 -1.63
N VAL A 616 -2.28 13.78 -1.97
CA VAL A 616 -1.47 12.60 -1.64
C VAL A 616 -0.77 12.09 -2.88
N CYS A 617 0.57 12.11 -2.88
CA CYS A 617 1.37 11.62 -4.00
C CYS A 617 1.04 10.15 -4.31
N PRO A 618 0.68 9.81 -5.57
CA PRO A 618 0.28 8.44 -5.92
C PRO A 618 1.41 7.42 -5.80
N MET A 619 2.67 7.87 -5.97
CA MET A 619 3.86 7.02 -5.93
C MET A 619 4.36 6.77 -4.51
N HIS A 620 4.58 7.84 -3.74
CA HIS A 620 5.26 7.78 -2.44
C HIS A 620 4.31 7.81 -1.26
N LYS A 621 2.99 8.03 -1.49
CA LYS A 621 1.93 8.13 -0.48
C LYS A 621 2.23 9.22 0.58
N LYS A 622 2.97 10.25 0.18
CA LYS A 622 3.25 11.43 0.98
C LYS A 622 2.21 12.50 0.71
N SER A 623 1.79 13.20 1.76
CA SER A 623 0.78 14.24 1.70
C SER A 623 1.43 15.62 1.72
N PHE A 624 0.93 16.52 0.88
CA PHE A 624 1.36 17.91 0.82
C PHE A 624 0.16 18.84 1.02
N SER A 625 0.34 19.89 1.79
CA SER A 625 -0.63 20.97 1.92
C SER A 625 -0.85 21.66 0.57
N LEU A 626 -2.09 21.86 0.18
CA LEU A 626 -2.43 22.63 -1.01
C LEU A 626 -2.39 24.15 -0.77
N LEU A 627 -2.31 24.58 0.51
CA LEU A 627 -2.17 25.99 0.90
C LEU A 627 -0.72 26.42 0.96
N THR A 628 0.13 25.65 1.67
CA THR A 628 1.52 26.05 1.98
C THR A 628 2.56 25.28 1.17
N GLY A 629 2.17 24.14 0.58
CA GLY A 629 3.10 23.21 -0.10
C GLY A 629 3.92 22.35 0.86
N GLU A 630 3.84 22.55 2.16
CA GLU A 630 4.60 21.77 3.15
C GLU A 630 4.17 20.31 3.19
N SER A 631 5.13 19.42 3.49
CA SER A 631 4.82 18.03 3.72
C SER A 631 4.07 17.82 5.03
N LEU A 632 2.88 17.23 4.95
CA LEU A 632 2.07 16.80 6.09
C LEU A 632 2.42 15.38 6.56
N SER A 633 3.47 14.79 6.01
CA SER A 633 3.93 13.42 6.32
C SER A 633 5.12 13.40 7.29
N GLY A 634 5.57 14.56 7.79
CA GLY A 634 6.64 14.69 8.77
C GLY A 634 8.07 14.59 8.18
N ASP A 635 8.22 14.79 6.88
CA ASP A 635 9.51 14.93 6.19
C ASP A 635 9.77 16.42 5.83
N GLU A 636 10.98 16.73 5.36
CA GLU A 636 11.43 18.09 5.06
C GLU A 636 11.10 18.55 3.63
N TYR A 637 10.30 17.77 2.88
CA TYR A 637 9.95 18.11 1.51
C TYR A 637 8.88 19.19 1.45
N GLN A 638 8.97 20.02 0.42
CA GLN A 638 7.99 21.03 0.10
C GLN A 638 7.73 21.07 -1.40
N ILE A 639 6.52 21.46 -1.80
CA ILE A 639 6.14 21.72 -3.20
C ILE A 639 5.76 23.19 -3.35
N MET A 640 5.94 23.74 -4.55
CA MET A 640 5.48 25.09 -4.87
C MET A 640 3.97 25.10 -5.02
N THR A 641 3.33 26.15 -4.49
CA THR A 641 1.90 26.43 -4.65
C THR A 641 1.72 27.76 -5.38
N PHE A 642 0.64 27.86 -6.14
CA PHE A 642 0.35 29.06 -6.94
C PHE A 642 -1.11 29.48 -6.75
N PRO A 643 -1.39 30.80 -6.65
CA PRO A 643 -2.76 31.29 -6.57
C PRO A 643 -3.54 30.96 -7.84
N VAL A 644 -4.79 30.51 -7.68
CA VAL A 644 -5.71 30.20 -8.78
C VAL A 644 -6.85 31.20 -8.78
N GLU A 645 -7.24 31.67 -9.97
CA GLU A 645 -8.37 32.53 -10.19
C GLU A 645 -9.30 31.90 -11.24
N VAL A 646 -10.61 31.93 -10.99
CA VAL A 646 -11.61 31.40 -11.95
C VAL A 646 -12.54 32.54 -12.34
N HIS A 647 -12.55 32.89 -13.63
CA HIS A 647 -13.39 33.94 -14.19
C HIS A 647 -14.09 33.45 -15.44
N ASP A 648 -15.41 33.68 -15.53
CA ASP A 648 -16.24 33.32 -16.69
C ASP A 648 -16.07 31.87 -17.18
N GLY A 649 -15.98 30.91 -16.23
CA GLY A 649 -15.79 29.50 -16.55
C GLY A 649 -14.38 29.12 -16.98
N ARG A 650 -13.39 30.01 -16.85
CA ARG A 650 -11.99 29.84 -17.22
C ARG A 650 -11.09 29.81 -16.01
N VAL A 651 -10.10 28.93 -16.03
CA VAL A 651 -9.16 28.71 -14.94
C VAL A 651 -7.82 29.37 -15.29
N PHE A 652 -7.35 30.21 -14.38
CA PHE A 652 -6.08 30.90 -14.47
C PHE A 652 -5.26 30.59 -13.21
N ALA A 653 -3.94 30.60 -13.33
CA ALA A 653 -3.06 30.60 -12.17
C ALA A 653 -2.00 31.72 -12.32
N ARG A 654 -1.62 32.29 -11.20
CA ARG A 654 -0.58 33.30 -11.12
C ARG A 654 0.77 32.60 -10.90
N VAL A 655 1.58 32.56 -11.93
CA VAL A 655 2.81 31.77 -11.99
C VAL A 655 3.98 32.59 -12.51
N PRO A 656 5.22 32.31 -12.07
CA PRO A 656 6.42 32.90 -12.68
C PRO A 656 6.54 32.52 -14.16
N ALA A 657 7.26 33.30 -14.94
CA ALA A 657 7.56 32.96 -16.32
C ALA A 657 8.18 31.55 -16.41
N ALA A 658 7.75 30.75 -17.41
CA ALA A 658 8.11 29.35 -17.51
C ALA A 658 9.64 29.06 -17.44
N ALA A 659 10.46 29.93 -18.06
CA ALA A 659 11.92 29.79 -18.03
C ALA A 659 12.51 29.98 -16.62
N SER A 660 11.93 30.84 -15.80
CA SER A 660 12.34 31.07 -14.41
C SER A 660 11.87 29.92 -13.52
N LEU A 661 10.67 29.42 -13.76
CA LEU A 661 10.05 28.37 -12.96
C LEU A 661 10.78 27.01 -13.11
N ALA A 662 11.29 26.72 -14.31
CA ALA A 662 12.04 25.49 -14.57
C ALA A 662 13.28 25.33 -13.67
N ASP A 663 13.94 26.41 -13.35
CA ASP A 663 15.12 26.41 -12.46
C ASP A 663 14.72 26.31 -10.96
N GLN A 664 13.53 26.77 -10.60
CA GLN A 664 13.04 26.79 -9.22
C GLN A 664 12.46 25.43 -8.78
N LEU A 665 11.83 24.68 -9.69
CA LEU A 665 11.23 23.38 -9.36
C LEU A 665 12.25 22.35 -8.86
N CYS A 666 13.52 22.47 -9.22
CA CYS A 666 14.60 21.62 -8.72
C CYS A 666 15.14 22.02 -7.34
N ALA A 667 14.77 23.21 -6.83
CA ALA A 667 15.35 23.81 -5.63
C ALA A 667 14.62 23.48 -4.32
N GLY A 668 13.68 22.51 -4.32
CA GLY A 668 12.89 22.11 -3.15
C GLY A 668 13.66 21.38 -2.04
N HIS A 669 14.99 21.45 -2.05
CA HIS A 669 15.85 21.04 -0.94
C HIS A 669 16.65 22.25 -0.43
N THR A 670 16.50 22.60 0.83
CA THR A 670 17.54 23.31 1.56
C THR A 670 18.74 22.37 1.66
N GLY A 671 19.60 22.36 0.64
CA GLY A 671 20.80 21.54 0.58
C GLY A 671 20.80 20.53 -0.57
N CYS A 672 20.75 21.00 -1.82
CA CYS A 672 21.17 20.17 -2.96
C CYS A 672 22.70 20.17 -3.05
N ASP A 673 23.35 19.35 -2.25
CA ASP A 673 24.69 18.87 -2.58
C ASP A 673 24.52 17.68 -3.54
N HIS A 674 24.92 17.88 -4.78
CA HIS A 674 25.09 16.84 -5.78
C HIS A 674 26.28 15.93 -5.39
N ALA A 675 26.06 15.02 -4.44
CA ALA A 675 27.04 14.03 -4.06
C ALA A 675 26.35 12.72 -3.69
N HIS A 676 25.80 12.03 -4.69
CA HIS A 676 25.66 10.58 -4.69
C HIS A 676 25.53 10.09 -6.14
N ALA A 677 26.64 10.25 -6.87
CA ALA A 677 26.97 9.36 -7.97
C ALA A 677 28.11 8.47 -7.43
N ALA A 678 27.95 7.17 -7.45
CA ALA A 678 28.88 6.11 -7.08
C ALA A 678 28.80 5.64 -5.60
N GLU A 679 27.90 4.68 -5.33
CA GLU A 679 28.21 3.36 -4.75
C GLU A 679 27.08 2.38 -5.03
#